data_23fa57f4dcd41c1fe39d976e641edb14
#
_entry.id   23fa57f4dcd41c1fe39d976e641edb14
#
_cell.length_a   1.000
_cell.length_b   1.000
_cell.length_c   1.000
_cell.angle_alpha   90.00
_cell.angle_beta   90.00
_cell.angle_gamma   90.00
#
_symmetry.space_group_name_H-M   'P 1'
#
loop_
_entity.id
_entity.type
_entity.pdbx_description
1 polymer ?
#
loop_
_entity_poly.entity_id
_entity_poly.type
_entity_poly.pdbx_seq_one_letter_code
_entity_poly.pdbx_strand_id
1 'polypeptide(L)'
;MKKRQILSGVLAAACAISMSGCFDMPPEDFEETVDSAESSVTEPAGGNDAEPVKLSGSSGTRISIENDSLKITRRSRAESAPMGESGWTIMVYMCGTDLESAYGAATSDLYEALSAQYSDDVTLIFQSGGTDGWQCGISSDTLGRYVMTDGDIELVEELPAASMGSADTLASFVSWGVQNYPAANMGLVFWNHGGGSISGVCFDELNDSDSLSLREIDEALNSVYDQMTDKFEFIGFDACLMSTLETANILVPYANYMFASEETEPGGGWDYTSLFNFLAENPDATGAQLGEMQCGSYYQHCIDNGDSLGTTFAITDLSKLDALVSAFNDTAKELYESGSVNGIARAINSVDNFGGNTRSEGYTNMVDLGGILAAVSDYAPSAGTALKALDDAVVSIVNGTLHDGARGLSVYFPLSVQGSEQLSIFADICPSTYYLALVDAVAYGTTGGDVMSYTNDSIVFDTEDIWDTDYTALDDIGTNSDGFDSAANSGMGVTSVYFDEDGVYTVTLQDMDIFCFAACSVFLMDEDGSYVYLGEDDDVIVDYDANMLQDNFDGSWLTLDGTILPIEVVSVTEKVSVYTCPILLNGKETNLRVEYDWASGEWSIAGVWAGIDSETGMASRDTVELKTGDIIAPVYTIVYPDGTAEDFAEIEIEYTQGMAPEYGALAASDYSYSMTLYDVYGNRYYTEYVTFTVEEDGSIYFYEDELDLEAYG
;
A
#
# COMPACT_ATOMS: atom_id res chain seq x y z
N MET A 1 22.48 38.68 8.57
CA MET A 1 21.92 39.81 7.79
C MET A 1 21.67 39.52 6.30
N LYS A 2 22.51 38.84 5.56
CA LYS A 2 22.22 38.56 4.15
C LYS A 2 21.30 37.35 3.91
N LYS A 3 21.21 36.40 4.83
CA LYS A 3 20.28 35.24 4.72
C LYS A 3 18.85 35.57 5.20
N ARG A 4 18.70 36.47 6.18
CA ARG A 4 17.37 36.99 6.59
C ARG A 4 16.64 37.73 5.47
N GLN A 5 17.35 38.35 4.53
CA GLN A 5 16.75 39.06 3.40
C GLN A 5 16.24 38.14 2.29
N ILE A 6 16.63 36.87 2.29
CA ILE A 6 16.16 35.90 1.29
C ILE A 6 14.81 35.32 1.72
N LEU A 7 14.61 34.99 3.01
CA LEU A 7 13.31 34.50 3.50
C LEU A 7 12.23 35.60 3.47
N SER A 8 12.53 36.82 3.95
CA SER A 8 11.57 37.91 3.92
C SER A 8 11.27 38.50 2.53
N GLY A 9 12.14 38.23 1.54
CA GLY A 9 11.90 38.58 0.13
C GLY A 9 10.94 37.63 -0.58
N VAL A 10 10.90 36.40 -0.10
CA VAL A 10 10.12 35.29 -0.63
C VAL A 10 8.64 35.42 -0.25
N LEU A 11 8.33 35.72 1.00
CA LEU A 11 6.96 35.95 1.47
C LEU A 11 6.24 37.14 0.78
N ALA A 12 6.97 38.13 0.26
CA ALA A 12 6.37 39.28 -0.43
C ALA A 12 5.96 39.02 -1.89
N ALA A 13 6.45 37.93 -2.51
CA ALA A 13 6.14 37.57 -3.90
C ALA A 13 4.93 36.64 -4.04
N ALA A 14 4.61 35.85 -3.04
CA ALA A 14 3.52 34.87 -3.05
C ALA A 14 2.11 35.52 -2.98
N CYS A 15 1.98 36.74 -2.47
CA CYS A 15 0.70 37.45 -2.36
C CYS A 15 0.13 38.07 -3.67
N ALA A 16 0.75 37.84 -4.83
CA ALA A 16 0.38 38.56 -6.06
C ALA A 16 -0.31 37.71 -7.16
N ILE A 17 -0.44 36.38 -6.99
CA ILE A 17 -1.05 35.54 -8.02
C ILE A 17 -2.11 34.58 -7.42
N SER A 18 -3.22 35.12 -6.99
CA SER A 18 -4.46 34.35 -6.87
C SER A 18 -5.68 35.22 -7.04
N MET A 19 -6.10 35.38 -8.27
CA MET A 19 -7.49 35.76 -8.63
C MET A 19 -7.79 35.24 -10.03
N SER A 20 -8.52 34.12 -10.14
CA SER A 20 -9.69 34.02 -11.03
C SER A 20 -10.13 32.58 -11.23
N GLY A 21 -11.39 32.33 -10.95
CA GLY A 21 -12.14 31.30 -11.64
C GLY A 21 -13.11 30.46 -10.83
N CYS A 22 -14.10 31.08 -10.19
CA CYS A 22 -15.32 30.36 -9.81
C CYS A 22 -16.13 29.97 -11.03
N PHE A 23 -16.52 28.70 -11.13
CA PHE A 23 -17.71 28.32 -11.91
C PHE A 23 -18.61 27.43 -11.04
N ASP A 24 -19.78 27.97 -10.72
CA ASP A 24 -20.92 27.27 -10.14
C ASP A 24 -21.56 26.35 -11.17
N MET A 25 -21.83 25.09 -10.79
CA MET A 25 -22.86 24.27 -11.44
C MET A 25 -23.78 23.66 -10.37
N PRO A 26 -25.11 23.61 -10.64
CA PRO A 26 -26.10 23.14 -9.68
C PRO A 26 -26.27 21.61 -9.71
N PRO A 27 -26.73 20.99 -8.62
CA PRO A 27 -26.95 19.54 -8.53
C PRO A 27 -28.19 19.10 -9.32
N GLU A 28 -28.08 18.02 -10.08
CA GLU A 28 -29.21 17.32 -10.69
C GLU A 28 -29.56 16.08 -9.85
N ASP A 29 -30.84 16.01 -9.47
CA ASP A 29 -31.44 14.90 -8.75
C ASP A 29 -31.56 13.66 -9.64
N PHE A 30 -31.03 12.52 -9.20
CA PHE A 30 -31.36 11.19 -9.73
C PHE A 30 -32.13 10.38 -8.69
N GLU A 31 -33.37 10.07 -8.99
CA GLU A 31 -34.17 9.05 -8.28
C GLU A 31 -33.91 7.69 -8.95
N GLU A 32 -33.30 6.77 -8.22
CA GLU A 32 -33.26 5.36 -8.59
C GLU A 32 -34.39 4.57 -7.92
N THR A 33 -35.14 3.83 -8.74
CA THR A 33 -36.14 2.88 -8.27
C THR A 33 -35.51 1.49 -8.13
N VAL A 34 -35.40 1.00 -6.92
CA VAL A 34 -34.92 -0.37 -6.62
C VAL A 34 -36.09 -1.34 -6.66
N ASP A 35 -35.99 -2.34 -7.52
CA ASP A 35 -36.93 -3.43 -7.64
C ASP A 35 -36.42 -4.63 -6.83
N SER A 36 -37.08 -4.95 -5.72
CA SER A 36 -36.70 -6.01 -4.80
C SER A 36 -37.24 -7.38 -5.28
N ALA A 37 -36.36 -8.30 -5.61
CA ALA A 37 -36.72 -9.70 -5.88
C ALA A 37 -36.34 -10.60 -4.69
N GLU A 38 -37.35 -11.08 -3.98
CA GLU A 38 -37.22 -12.11 -2.93
C GLU A 38 -36.78 -13.46 -3.52
N SER A 39 -35.65 -14.01 -3.06
CA SER A 39 -35.25 -15.38 -3.38
C SER A 39 -35.38 -16.29 -2.14
N SER A 40 -36.23 -17.31 -2.25
CA SER A 40 -36.44 -18.35 -1.24
C SER A 40 -35.30 -19.37 -1.25
N VAL A 41 -34.66 -19.59 -0.12
CA VAL A 41 -33.65 -20.63 0.12
C VAL A 41 -34.31 -21.96 0.51
N THR A 42 -34.02 -23.04 -0.24
CA THR A 42 -34.36 -24.42 0.15
C THR A 42 -33.08 -25.16 0.56
N GLU A 43 -33.13 -25.80 1.75
CA GLU A 43 -32.03 -26.65 2.26
C GLU A 43 -31.82 -27.91 1.41
N PRO A 44 -30.58 -28.41 1.23
CA PRO A 44 -30.31 -29.68 0.55
C PRO A 44 -30.27 -30.87 1.51
N ALA A 45 -30.98 -31.92 1.14
CA ALA A 45 -30.94 -33.24 1.79
C ALA A 45 -29.71 -34.02 1.39
N GLY A 46 -29.03 -34.69 2.35
CA GLY A 46 -27.80 -35.42 2.16
C GLY A 46 -27.87 -36.62 1.23
N GLY A 47 -26.89 -36.74 0.33
CA GLY A 47 -26.60 -37.90 -0.52
C GLY A 47 -25.14 -37.81 -0.97
N ASN A 48 -24.46 -38.97 -1.00
CA ASN A 48 -23.02 -39.16 -1.18
C ASN A 48 -22.54 -39.12 -2.67
N ASP A 49 -23.08 -38.26 -3.48
CA ASP A 49 -22.50 -37.89 -4.79
C ASP A 49 -22.44 -36.36 -4.81
N ALA A 50 -21.25 -35.83 -4.52
CA ALA A 50 -21.07 -34.39 -4.43
C ALA A 50 -21.21 -33.75 -5.81
N GLU A 51 -22.41 -33.27 -6.14
CA GLU A 51 -22.54 -32.34 -7.26
C GLU A 51 -21.68 -31.09 -6.99
N PRO A 52 -21.08 -30.48 -8.05
CA PRO A 52 -20.28 -29.26 -7.88
C PRO A 52 -21.08 -28.17 -7.18
N VAL A 53 -20.46 -27.53 -6.20
CA VAL A 53 -21.12 -26.46 -5.44
C VAL A 53 -21.34 -25.27 -6.37
N LYS A 54 -22.60 -24.94 -6.65
CA LYS A 54 -22.99 -23.72 -7.35
C LYS A 54 -23.36 -22.68 -6.32
N LEU A 55 -22.50 -21.69 -6.15
CA LEU A 55 -22.81 -20.55 -5.30
C LEU A 55 -23.81 -19.62 -6.01
N SER A 56 -24.82 -19.14 -5.28
CA SER A 56 -25.70 -18.09 -5.77
C SER A 56 -25.05 -16.73 -5.52
N GLY A 57 -25.00 -15.88 -6.53
CA GLY A 57 -24.37 -14.58 -6.50
C GLY A 57 -23.13 -14.52 -7.41
N SER A 58 -22.42 -13.41 -7.37
CA SER A 58 -21.26 -13.11 -8.22
C SER A 58 -19.94 -13.70 -7.73
N SER A 59 -19.88 -14.21 -6.50
CA SER A 59 -18.63 -14.69 -5.87
C SER A 59 -18.44 -16.21 -5.99
N GLY A 60 -17.18 -16.63 -6.27
CA GLY A 60 -16.73 -18.01 -6.25
C GLY A 60 -16.43 -18.56 -4.86
N THR A 61 -16.38 -17.69 -3.85
CA THR A 61 -16.10 -18.02 -2.44
C THR A 61 -17.17 -17.46 -1.53
N ARG A 62 -17.58 -18.25 -0.53
CA ARG A 62 -18.43 -17.79 0.56
C ARG A 62 -17.83 -18.22 1.89
N ILE A 63 -17.73 -17.26 2.82
CA ILE A 63 -17.24 -17.48 4.18
C ILE A 63 -18.39 -17.16 5.15
N SER A 64 -18.55 -17.98 6.18
CA SER A 64 -19.55 -17.79 7.24
C SER A 64 -19.06 -18.40 8.55
N ILE A 65 -19.65 -17.98 9.68
CA ILE A 65 -19.42 -18.62 10.98
C ILE A 65 -20.62 -19.53 11.27
N GLU A 66 -20.39 -20.81 11.48
CA GLU A 66 -21.40 -21.78 11.91
C GLU A 66 -20.94 -22.51 13.19
N ASN A 67 -21.71 -22.44 14.26
CA ASN A 67 -21.37 -23.04 15.55
C ASN A 67 -19.98 -22.64 16.07
N ASP A 68 -19.65 -21.36 16.06
CA ASP A 68 -18.37 -20.75 16.42
C ASP A 68 -17.16 -21.20 15.58
N SER A 69 -17.39 -21.83 14.44
CA SER A 69 -16.33 -22.29 13.54
C SER A 69 -16.48 -21.65 12.18
N LEU A 70 -15.36 -21.29 11.57
CA LEU A 70 -15.33 -20.77 10.20
C LEU A 70 -15.76 -21.87 9.23
N LYS A 71 -16.68 -21.53 8.35
CA LYS A 71 -17.09 -22.37 7.23
C LYS A 71 -16.75 -21.68 5.93
N ILE A 72 -15.83 -22.28 5.19
CA ILE A 72 -15.43 -21.82 3.86
C ILE A 72 -16.13 -22.70 2.83
N THR A 73 -16.81 -22.09 1.87
CA THR A 73 -17.42 -22.76 0.73
C THR A 73 -16.84 -22.18 -0.55
N ARG A 74 -16.25 -23.05 -1.36
CA ARG A 74 -15.62 -22.70 -2.63
C ARG A 74 -16.42 -23.27 -3.80
N ARG A 75 -16.57 -22.50 -4.88
CA ARG A 75 -17.07 -23.05 -6.12
C ARG A 75 -16.08 -24.14 -6.61
N SER A 76 -16.57 -25.31 -6.93
CA SER A 76 -15.76 -26.45 -7.29
C SER A 76 -16.37 -27.22 -8.45
N ARG A 77 -15.54 -27.99 -9.18
CA ARG A 77 -15.94 -28.90 -10.28
C ARG A 77 -16.03 -30.32 -9.75
N ALA A 78 -16.99 -31.07 -10.26
CA ALA A 78 -17.09 -32.50 -9.95
C ALA A 78 -15.90 -33.29 -10.56
N GLU A 79 -15.46 -32.88 -11.73
CA GLU A 79 -14.31 -33.46 -12.46
C GLU A 79 -13.53 -32.28 -13.07
N SER A 80 -12.21 -32.28 -12.93
CA SER A 80 -11.29 -31.39 -13.65
C SER A 80 -10.65 -32.13 -14.80
N ALA A 81 -10.48 -31.44 -15.91
CA ALA A 81 -9.74 -31.94 -17.08
C ALA A 81 -8.96 -30.76 -17.67
N PRO A 82 -7.70 -30.93 -18.09
CA PRO A 82 -6.93 -29.88 -18.72
C PRO A 82 -7.74 -29.18 -19.82
N MET A 83 -7.60 -27.88 -19.95
CA MET A 83 -8.35 -27.08 -20.93
C MET A 83 -7.94 -27.37 -22.35
N GLY A 84 -6.69 -27.83 -22.58
CA GLY A 84 -6.15 -28.30 -23.88
C GLY A 84 -5.37 -29.60 -23.76
N GLU A 85 -4.78 -30.06 -24.89
CA GLU A 85 -4.10 -31.37 -24.99
C GLU A 85 -2.65 -31.32 -24.46
N SER A 86 -1.93 -30.19 -24.65
CA SER A 86 -0.52 -30.02 -24.27
C SER A 86 -0.17 -28.52 -24.10
N GLY A 87 1.02 -28.25 -23.61
CA GLY A 87 1.67 -26.95 -23.65
C GLY A 87 1.09 -25.91 -22.71
N TRP A 88 1.50 -24.68 -22.95
CA TRP A 88 1.14 -23.49 -22.16
C TRP A 88 0.48 -22.39 -22.99
N THR A 89 -0.55 -21.79 -22.44
CA THR A 89 -1.05 -20.48 -22.87
C THR A 89 -0.90 -19.47 -21.72
N ILE A 90 -0.10 -18.43 -21.94
CA ILE A 90 0.00 -17.29 -21.04
C ILE A 90 -0.92 -16.20 -21.58
N MET A 91 -1.83 -15.74 -20.75
CA MET A 91 -2.79 -14.69 -21.03
C MET A 91 -2.40 -13.44 -20.27
N VAL A 92 -2.13 -12.31 -20.94
CA VAL A 92 -1.79 -11.05 -20.28
C VAL A 92 -2.91 -10.04 -20.49
N TYR A 93 -3.52 -9.59 -19.39
CA TYR A 93 -4.47 -8.50 -19.35
C TYR A 93 -3.68 -7.21 -19.17
N MET A 94 -3.33 -6.57 -20.31
CA MET A 94 -2.35 -5.48 -20.36
C MET A 94 -3.05 -4.13 -20.41
N CYS A 95 -3.26 -3.54 -19.24
CA CYS A 95 -3.79 -2.19 -19.07
C CYS A 95 -2.61 -1.20 -19.05
N GLY A 96 -2.41 -0.43 -20.13
CA GLY A 96 -1.16 0.30 -20.33
C GLY A 96 -0.94 1.47 -19.37
N THR A 97 -1.98 2.28 -19.06
CA THR A 97 -1.91 3.54 -18.31
C THR A 97 -0.72 4.42 -18.68
N ASP A 98 -0.28 5.28 -17.76
CA ASP A 98 0.92 6.10 -17.87
C ASP A 98 2.21 5.25 -17.94
N LEU A 99 2.21 4.02 -17.42
CA LEU A 99 3.33 3.07 -17.58
C LEU A 99 3.66 2.86 -19.06
N GLU A 100 2.67 2.84 -19.92
CA GLU A 100 2.88 2.76 -21.37
C GLU A 100 2.95 4.13 -22.03
N SER A 101 1.99 5.04 -21.75
CA SER A 101 1.92 6.34 -22.46
C SER A 101 3.13 7.22 -22.16
N ALA A 102 3.61 7.26 -20.91
CA ALA A 102 4.76 8.06 -20.49
C ALA A 102 6.09 7.30 -20.59
N TYR A 103 6.12 6.01 -20.21
CA TYR A 103 7.37 5.27 -20.04
C TYR A 103 7.61 4.17 -21.06
N GLY A 104 6.58 3.67 -21.76
CA GLY A 104 6.70 2.59 -22.75
C GLY A 104 7.02 1.24 -22.13
N ALA A 105 6.64 1.02 -20.86
CA ALA A 105 6.95 -0.18 -20.12
C ALA A 105 6.30 -1.43 -20.74
N ALA A 106 5.01 -1.38 -21.07
CA ALA A 106 4.34 -2.48 -21.76
C ALA A 106 4.97 -2.80 -23.13
N THR A 107 5.39 -1.76 -23.87
CA THR A 107 6.14 -1.92 -25.11
C THR A 107 7.48 -2.63 -24.88
N SER A 108 8.19 -2.33 -23.78
CA SER A 108 9.44 -3.00 -23.39
C SER A 108 9.22 -4.48 -23.13
N ASP A 109 8.21 -4.83 -22.34
CA ASP A 109 7.89 -6.21 -21.97
C ASP A 109 7.43 -7.04 -23.19
N LEU A 110 6.68 -6.41 -24.11
CA LEU A 110 6.35 -7.05 -25.39
C LEU A 110 7.60 -7.33 -26.24
N TYR A 111 8.62 -6.45 -26.23
CA TYR A 111 9.89 -6.72 -26.90
C TYR A 111 10.73 -7.78 -26.19
N GLU A 112 10.68 -7.85 -24.86
CA GLU A 112 11.29 -8.97 -24.11
C GLU A 112 10.66 -10.29 -24.48
N ALA A 113 9.33 -10.37 -24.48
CA ALA A 113 8.61 -11.54 -24.92
C ALA A 113 8.95 -11.91 -26.39
N LEU A 114 9.00 -10.95 -27.31
CA LEU A 114 9.41 -11.18 -28.71
C LEU A 114 10.85 -11.67 -28.85
N SER A 115 11.74 -11.31 -27.91
CA SER A 115 13.16 -11.71 -27.93
C SER A 115 13.39 -13.11 -27.41
N ALA A 116 12.38 -13.70 -26.75
CA ALA A 116 12.44 -15.03 -26.18
C ALA A 116 12.41 -16.12 -27.24
N GLN A 117 12.81 -17.34 -26.86
CA GLN A 117 12.63 -18.53 -27.67
C GLN A 117 11.24 -19.10 -27.43
N TYR A 118 10.57 -19.47 -28.51
CA TYR A 118 9.27 -20.12 -28.44
C TYR A 118 9.38 -21.57 -28.96
N SER A 119 8.47 -22.40 -28.50
CA SER A 119 8.20 -23.73 -29.07
C SER A 119 6.75 -23.77 -29.53
N ASP A 120 6.40 -24.77 -30.34
CA ASP A 120 5.03 -24.99 -30.79
C ASP A 120 4.05 -25.28 -29.63
N ASP A 121 4.56 -25.52 -28.42
CA ASP A 121 3.80 -25.82 -27.20
C ASP A 121 3.57 -24.58 -26.32
N VAL A 122 4.03 -23.36 -26.69
CA VAL A 122 3.91 -22.14 -25.92
C VAL A 122 3.26 -21.01 -26.72
N THR A 123 2.18 -20.45 -26.20
CA THR A 123 1.45 -19.34 -26.83
C THR A 123 1.28 -18.22 -25.82
N LEU A 124 1.61 -16.98 -26.20
CA LEU A 124 1.23 -15.78 -25.48
C LEU A 124 0.03 -15.15 -26.19
N ILE A 125 -1.00 -14.83 -25.41
CA ILE A 125 -2.10 -13.98 -25.88
C ILE A 125 -2.24 -12.79 -24.94
N PHE A 126 -2.55 -11.61 -25.49
CA PHE A 126 -2.79 -10.45 -24.64
C PHE A 126 -3.92 -9.58 -25.17
N GLN A 127 -4.57 -8.83 -24.24
CA GLN A 127 -5.50 -7.79 -24.57
C GLN A 127 -4.89 -6.45 -24.15
N SER A 128 -4.82 -5.50 -25.10
CA SER A 128 -4.33 -4.15 -24.87
C SER A 128 -5.48 -3.15 -24.67
N GLY A 129 -5.29 -2.17 -23.79
CA GLY A 129 -6.21 -1.07 -23.56
C GLY A 129 -5.71 -0.16 -22.44
N GLY A 130 -6.52 0.79 -22.00
CA GLY A 130 -6.32 1.58 -20.78
C GLY A 130 -5.16 2.58 -20.82
N THR A 131 -4.70 3.00 -22.02
CA THR A 131 -3.61 3.98 -22.17
C THR A 131 -3.89 4.97 -23.30
N ASP A 132 -3.48 6.23 -23.12
CA ASP A 132 -3.64 7.31 -24.10
C ASP A 132 -2.74 7.13 -25.33
N GLY A 133 -1.67 6.34 -25.21
CA GLY A 133 -0.79 6.07 -26.35
C GLY A 133 0.15 4.90 -26.17
N TRP A 134 0.17 3.98 -27.13
CA TRP A 134 1.11 2.85 -27.20
C TRP A 134 2.36 3.22 -28.01
N GLN A 135 3.54 2.95 -27.45
CA GLN A 135 4.82 3.27 -28.12
C GLN A 135 5.19 2.25 -29.20
N CYS A 136 4.60 1.05 -29.24
CA CYS A 136 4.83 0.02 -30.25
C CYS A 136 3.85 0.05 -31.44
N GLY A 137 2.99 1.08 -31.54
CA GLY A 137 2.06 1.24 -32.65
C GLY A 137 0.74 0.46 -32.53
N ILE A 138 0.44 -0.08 -31.36
CA ILE A 138 -0.89 -0.56 -30.98
C ILE A 138 -1.84 0.63 -30.91
N SER A 139 -3.14 0.44 -31.24
CA SER A 139 -4.16 1.49 -31.14
C SER A 139 -4.58 1.72 -29.70
N SER A 140 -4.70 2.97 -29.28
CA SER A 140 -5.33 3.37 -28.02
C SER A 140 -6.85 3.65 -28.14
N ASP A 141 -7.37 3.76 -29.38
CA ASP A 141 -8.80 4.03 -29.63
C ASP A 141 -9.71 2.80 -29.44
N THR A 142 -9.12 1.61 -29.31
CA THR A 142 -9.82 0.32 -29.32
C THR A 142 -9.12 -0.69 -28.41
N LEU A 143 -9.86 -1.68 -27.89
CA LEU A 143 -9.25 -2.83 -27.26
C LEU A 143 -8.76 -3.79 -28.35
N GLY A 144 -7.47 -4.15 -28.32
CA GLY A 144 -6.86 -5.10 -29.25
C GLY A 144 -6.61 -6.45 -28.58
N ARG A 145 -6.94 -7.56 -29.26
CA ARG A 145 -6.56 -8.91 -28.85
C ARG A 145 -5.49 -9.45 -29.78
N TYR A 146 -4.41 -9.87 -29.21
CA TYR A 146 -3.21 -10.25 -29.94
C TYR A 146 -2.77 -11.67 -29.59
N VAL A 147 -2.11 -12.29 -30.54
CA VAL A 147 -1.40 -13.56 -30.35
C VAL A 147 0.06 -13.35 -30.71
N MET A 148 0.94 -13.77 -29.80
CA MET A 148 2.37 -13.79 -30.03
C MET A 148 2.84 -15.23 -30.13
N THR A 149 3.52 -15.51 -31.20
CA THR A 149 4.23 -16.76 -31.46
C THR A 149 5.64 -16.44 -31.93
N ASP A 150 6.44 -17.43 -32.27
CA ASP A 150 7.86 -17.30 -32.63
C ASP A 150 8.17 -16.03 -33.46
N GLY A 151 8.50 -14.96 -32.79
CA GLY A 151 9.00 -13.69 -33.33
C GLY A 151 7.96 -12.79 -34.04
N ASP A 152 6.65 -13.02 -33.88
CA ASP A 152 5.60 -12.22 -34.51
C ASP A 152 4.43 -11.95 -33.56
N ILE A 153 3.82 -10.74 -33.70
CA ILE A 153 2.61 -10.32 -32.99
C ILE A 153 1.50 -10.11 -34.01
N GLU A 154 0.41 -10.88 -33.91
CA GLU A 154 -0.76 -10.78 -34.78
C GLU A 154 -1.96 -10.21 -34.03
N LEU A 155 -2.54 -9.07 -34.53
CA LEU A 155 -3.85 -8.59 -34.11
C LEU A 155 -4.93 -9.53 -34.64
N VAL A 156 -5.60 -10.26 -33.76
CA VAL A 156 -6.63 -11.23 -34.16
C VAL A 156 -8.05 -10.77 -33.96
N GLU A 157 -8.26 -9.79 -33.06
CA GLU A 157 -9.56 -9.18 -32.81
C GLU A 157 -9.40 -7.74 -32.35
N GLU A 158 -10.27 -6.86 -32.87
CA GLU A 158 -10.38 -5.46 -32.45
C GLU A 158 -11.80 -5.22 -31.91
N LEU A 159 -11.89 -4.67 -30.72
CA LEU A 159 -13.14 -4.43 -30.01
C LEU A 159 -13.33 -2.92 -29.77
N PRO A 160 -14.58 -2.45 -29.61
CA PRO A 160 -14.81 -1.08 -29.17
C PRO A 160 -14.08 -0.78 -27.86
N ALA A 161 -13.67 0.49 -27.67
CA ALA A 161 -13.12 0.94 -26.41
C ALA A 161 -14.07 0.64 -25.25
N ALA A 162 -13.52 0.16 -24.15
CA ALA A 162 -14.20 -0.12 -22.90
C ALA A 162 -13.18 -0.04 -21.76
N SER A 163 -13.64 0.24 -20.54
CA SER A 163 -12.73 0.27 -19.39
C SER A 163 -12.03 -1.06 -19.14
N MET A 164 -10.72 -1.02 -18.97
CA MET A 164 -9.91 -2.16 -18.52
C MET A 164 -10.09 -2.40 -17.00
N GLY A 165 -10.62 -1.45 -16.25
CA GLY A 165 -11.06 -1.61 -14.85
C GLY A 165 -12.40 -2.35 -14.69
N SER A 166 -13.07 -2.77 -15.78
CA SER A 166 -14.39 -3.38 -15.71
C SER A 166 -14.35 -4.92 -15.66
N ALA A 167 -15.14 -5.51 -14.75
CA ALA A 167 -15.35 -6.96 -14.66
C ALA A 167 -15.82 -7.58 -15.98
N ASP A 168 -16.68 -6.92 -16.73
CA ASP A 168 -17.19 -7.42 -18.03
C ASP A 168 -16.08 -7.49 -19.08
N THR A 169 -15.17 -6.52 -19.11
CA THR A 169 -14.03 -6.50 -20.02
C THR A 169 -13.06 -7.63 -19.70
N LEU A 170 -12.74 -7.84 -18.43
CA LEU A 170 -11.92 -8.98 -17.98
C LEU A 170 -12.57 -10.32 -18.32
N ALA A 171 -13.86 -10.50 -17.98
CA ALA A 171 -14.60 -11.72 -18.29
C ALA A 171 -14.61 -12.05 -19.79
N SER A 172 -14.78 -11.02 -20.62
CA SER A 172 -14.74 -11.16 -22.08
C SER A 172 -13.37 -11.64 -22.56
N PHE A 173 -12.27 -11.10 -22.04
CA PHE A 173 -10.91 -11.54 -22.39
C PHE A 173 -10.66 -12.99 -21.94
N VAL A 174 -10.98 -13.30 -20.67
CA VAL A 174 -10.79 -14.67 -20.14
C VAL A 174 -11.61 -15.68 -20.92
N SER A 175 -12.89 -15.38 -21.20
CA SER A 175 -13.74 -16.24 -22.02
C SER A 175 -13.17 -16.48 -23.43
N TRP A 176 -12.66 -15.42 -24.06
CA TRP A 176 -12.04 -15.52 -25.38
C TRP A 176 -10.79 -16.39 -25.37
N GLY A 177 -9.91 -16.19 -24.38
CA GLY A 177 -8.66 -16.92 -24.27
C GLY A 177 -8.87 -18.42 -24.05
N VAL A 178 -9.70 -18.80 -23.07
CA VAL A 178 -9.96 -20.23 -22.78
C VAL A 178 -10.70 -20.95 -23.89
N GLN A 179 -11.47 -20.24 -24.73
CA GLN A 179 -12.19 -20.87 -25.87
C GLN A 179 -11.33 -21.01 -27.12
N ASN A 180 -10.44 -20.05 -27.40
CA ASN A 180 -9.71 -20.00 -28.66
C ASN A 180 -8.28 -20.52 -28.58
N TYR A 181 -7.68 -20.47 -27.38
CA TYR A 181 -6.29 -20.86 -27.13
C TYR A 181 -6.16 -21.79 -25.91
N PRO A 182 -6.96 -22.87 -25.81
CA PRO A 182 -6.89 -23.78 -24.69
C PRO A 182 -5.58 -24.59 -24.73
N ALA A 183 -4.85 -24.63 -23.60
CA ALA A 183 -3.65 -25.42 -23.39
C ALA A 183 -3.81 -26.34 -22.17
N ALA A 184 -2.90 -27.29 -21.99
CA ALA A 184 -2.90 -28.16 -20.82
C ALA A 184 -2.68 -27.35 -19.54
N ASN A 185 -1.80 -26.38 -19.64
CA ASN A 185 -1.52 -25.40 -18.57
C ASN A 185 -1.84 -23.97 -19.06
N MET A 186 -2.55 -23.20 -18.26
CA MET A 186 -2.88 -21.83 -18.60
C MET A 186 -2.53 -20.92 -17.44
N GLY A 187 -1.90 -19.77 -17.74
CA GLY A 187 -1.63 -18.69 -16.80
C GLY A 187 -2.37 -17.43 -17.20
N LEU A 188 -2.83 -16.65 -16.20
CA LEU A 188 -3.39 -15.31 -16.38
C LEU A 188 -2.51 -14.32 -15.64
N VAL A 189 -2.07 -13.25 -16.29
CA VAL A 189 -1.26 -12.17 -15.71
C VAL A 189 -2.03 -10.87 -15.84
N PHE A 190 -2.18 -10.16 -14.74
CA PHE A 190 -2.61 -8.77 -14.69
C PHE A 190 -1.38 -7.88 -14.78
N TRP A 191 -1.32 -7.03 -15.77
CA TRP A 191 -0.20 -6.12 -16.02
C TRP A 191 -0.65 -4.69 -15.88
N ASN A 192 -0.17 -3.97 -14.86
CA ASN A 192 -0.40 -2.54 -14.61
C ASN A 192 0.14 -2.09 -13.25
N HIS A 193 -0.32 -0.91 -12.77
CA HIS A 193 -0.28 -0.56 -11.36
C HIS A 193 -1.17 -1.46 -10.51
N GLY A 194 -0.81 -1.60 -9.23
CA GLY A 194 -1.60 -2.24 -8.20
C GLY A 194 -1.74 -1.31 -6.99
N GLY A 195 -2.81 -1.49 -6.22
CA GLY A 195 -3.13 -0.72 -5.01
C GLY A 195 -3.51 -1.62 -3.83
N GLY A 196 -3.08 -2.89 -3.87
CA GLY A 196 -3.37 -3.86 -2.82
C GLY A 196 -4.84 -4.28 -2.73
N SER A 197 -5.27 -4.67 -1.53
CA SER A 197 -6.62 -5.23 -1.33
C SER A 197 -7.74 -4.21 -1.53
N ILE A 198 -7.49 -2.94 -1.26
CA ILE A 198 -8.53 -1.90 -1.27
C ILE A 198 -8.72 -1.31 -2.66
N SER A 199 -7.63 -0.93 -3.32
CA SER A 199 -7.69 -0.19 -4.59
C SER A 199 -7.61 -1.08 -5.83
N GLY A 200 -7.25 -2.38 -5.64
CA GLY A 200 -7.25 -3.34 -6.73
C GLY A 200 -6.10 -3.19 -7.73
N VAL A 201 -6.35 -3.44 -9.02
CA VAL A 201 -5.33 -3.52 -10.07
C VAL A 201 -5.89 -3.06 -11.42
N CYS A 202 -5.03 -2.73 -12.37
CA CYS A 202 -5.42 -2.35 -13.74
C CYS A 202 -6.20 -1.04 -13.81
N PHE A 203 -5.55 0.05 -13.43
CA PHE A 203 -6.08 1.42 -13.49
C PHE A 203 -6.09 1.94 -14.93
N ASP A 204 -7.24 2.33 -15.43
CA ASP A 204 -7.44 2.75 -16.83
C ASP A 204 -7.43 4.28 -16.96
N GLU A 205 -6.36 4.88 -17.50
CA GLU A 205 -6.23 6.34 -17.63
C GLU A 205 -7.25 6.97 -18.57
N LEU A 206 -7.87 6.19 -19.47
CA LEU A 206 -8.90 6.66 -20.38
C LEU A 206 -10.30 6.68 -19.74
N ASN A 207 -10.46 6.09 -18.58
CA ASN A 207 -11.73 5.94 -17.87
C ASN A 207 -11.62 6.39 -16.41
N ASP A 208 -11.10 7.60 -16.17
CA ASP A 208 -10.98 8.22 -14.84
C ASP A 208 -10.26 7.33 -13.80
N SER A 209 -9.24 6.61 -14.24
CA SER A 209 -8.48 5.62 -13.44
C SER A 209 -9.35 4.50 -12.82
N ASP A 210 -10.46 4.14 -13.49
CA ASP A 210 -11.27 2.97 -13.13
C ASP A 210 -10.40 1.73 -13.02
N SER A 211 -10.51 0.96 -11.93
CA SER A 211 -9.65 -0.17 -11.61
C SER A 211 -10.44 -1.44 -11.29
N LEU A 212 -9.85 -2.60 -11.53
CA LEU A 212 -10.41 -3.88 -11.10
C LEU A 212 -10.26 -4.06 -9.59
N SER A 213 -11.32 -3.85 -8.84
CA SER A 213 -11.39 -4.26 -7.44
C SER A 213 -11.28 -5.79 -7.31
N LEU A 214 -10.90 -6.29 -6.13
CA LEU A 214 -10.85 -7.74 -5.87
C LEU A 214 -12.22 -8.40 -6.08
N ARG A 215 -13.29 -7.68 -5.78
CA ARG A 215 -14.67 -8.15 -6.03
C ARG A 215 -14.94 -8.30 -7.52
N GLU A 216 -14.56 -7.35 -8.35
CA GLU A 216 -14.75 -7.41 -9.80
C GLU A 216 -13.92 -8.51 -10.45
N ILE A 217 -12.71 -8.78 -9.95
CA ILE A 217 -11.91 -9.92 -10.38
C ILE A 217 -12.66 -11.24 -10.09
N ASP A 218 -13.20 -11.39 -8.87
CA ASP A 218 -13.98 -12.58 -8.50
C ASP A 218 -15.26 -12.70 -9.34
N GLU A 219 -15.99 -11.63 -9.57
CA GLU A 219 -17.19 -11.58 -10.42
C GLU A 219 -16.88 -11.99 -11.86
N ALA A 220 -15.83 -11.43 -12.45
CA ALA A 220 -15.38 -11.75 -13.81
C ALA A 220 -15.02 -13.23 -13.95
N LEU A 221 -14.15 -13.75 -13.08
CA LEU A 221 -13.71 -15.14 -13.12
C LEU A 221 -14.85 -16.11 -12.81
N ASN A 222 -15.73 -15.75 -11.88
CA ASN A 222 -16.91 -16.55 -11.56
C ASN A 222 -17.91 -16.62 -12.72
N SER A 223 -18.07 -15.56 -13.51
CA SER A 223 -18.96 -15.52 -14.67
C SER A 223 -18.53 -16.46 -15.78
N VAL A 224 -17.23 -16.68 -15.93
CA VAL A 224 -16.64 -17.57 -16.95
C VAL A 224 -16.29 -18.96 -16.43
N TYR A 225 -16.50 -19.23 -15.15
CA TYR A 225 -16.10 -20.46 -14.48
C TYR A 225 -16.57 -21.75 -15.17
N ASP A 226 -17.83 -21.80 -15.65
CA ASP A 226 -18.39 -22.97 -16.33
C ASP A 226 -17.83 -23.21 -17.76
N GLN A 227 -17.08 -22.23 -18.27
CA GLN A 227 -16.38 -22.35 -19.56
C GLN A 227 -14.97 -22.96 -19.37
N MET A 228 -14.42 -22.86 -18.17
CA MET A 228 -13.14 -23.46 -17.81
C MET A 228 -13.36 -24.90 -17.37
N THR A 229 -12.61 -25.85 -17.92
CA THR A 229 -12.68 -27.28 -17.53
C THR A 229 -11.72 -27.61 -16.41
N ASP A 230 -10.73 -26.73 -16.14
CA ASP A 230 -9.79 -26.80 -15.03
C ASP A 230 -9.54 -25.40 -14.47
N LYS A 231 -8.70 -25.29 -13.43
CA LYS A 231 -8.16 -24.04 -12.94
C LYS A 231 -7.04 -23.54 -13.85
N PHE A 232 -6.78 -22.25 -13.80
CA PHE A 232 -5.49 -21.75 -14.23
C PHE A 232 -4.38 -22.40 -13.39
N GLU A 233 -3.26 -22.70 -14.01
CA GLU A 233 -2.10 -23.16 -13.27
C GLU A 233 -1.56 -22.06 -12.35
N PHE A 234 -1.58 -20.82 -12.82
CA PHE A 234 -1.38 -19.66 -11.96
C PHE A 234 -2.22 -18.46 -12.41
N ILE A 235 -2.48 -17.57 -11.45
CA ILE A 235 -2.86 -16.17 -11.71
C ILE A 235 -1.75 -15.32 -11.12
N GLY A 236 -1.18 -14.42 -11.91
CA GLY A 236 -0.07 -13.57 -11.55
C GLY A 236 -0.41 -12.09 -11.66
N PHE A 237 0.30 -11.28 -10.90
CA PHE A 237 0.20 -9.85 -10.90
C PHE A 237 1.59 -9.27 -11.16
N ASP A 238 1.81 -8.78 -12.36
CA ASP A 238 2.92 -7.89 -12.69
C ASP A 238 2.44 -6.48 -12.33
N ALA A 239 2.34 -6.26 -11.02
CA ALA A 239 1.68 -5.11 -10.41
C ALA A 239 2.00 -5.03 -8.90
N CYS A 240 2.11 -3.80 -8.38
CA CYS A 240 2.41 -3.50 -6.98
C CYS A 240 1.41 -4.09 -5.99
N LEU A 241 1.86 -4.53 -4.81
CA LEU A 241 1.04 -4.75 -3.61
C LEU A 241 -0.01 -5.86 -3.68
N MET A 242 -0.03 -6.70 -4.72
CA MET A 242 -1.14 -7.66 -4.93
C MET A 242 -0.97 -8.98 -4.18
N SER A 243 0.18 -9.24 -3.51
CA SER A 243 0.37 -10.44 -2.69
C SER A 243 -0.29 -10.29 -1.32
N THR A 244 -1.62 -10.31 -1.30
CA THR A 244 -2.41 -10.17 -0.07
C THR A 244 -3.21 -11.44 0.24
N LEU A 245 -3.54 -11.63 1.52
CA LEU A 245 -4.40 -12.73 1.96
C LEU A 245 -5.77 -12.66 1.29
N GLU A 246 -6.32 -11.46 1.10
CA GLU A 246 -7.60 -11.21 0.46
C GLU A 246 -7.56 -11.61 -1.01
N THR A 247 -6.51 -11.19 -1.75
CA THR A 247 -6.30 -11.57 -3.16
C THR A 247 -6.17 -13.09 -3.29
N ALA A 248 -5.29 -13.70 -2.48
CA ALA A 248 -5.14 -15.15 -2.48
C ALA A 248 -6.46 -15.87 -2.19
N ASN A 249 -7.24 -15.35 -1.24
CA ASN A 249 -8.52 -15.96 -0.84
C ASN A 249 -9.56 -15.97 -1.97
N ILE A 250 -9.71 -14.90 -2.75
CA ILE A 250 -10.67 -14.85 -3.85
C ILE A 250 -10.25 -15.75 -5.03
N LEU A 251 -8.94 -15.98 -5.22
CA LEU A 251 -8.41 -16.74 -6.35
C LEU A 251 -8.49 -18.26 -6.18
N VAL A 252 -8.72 -18.76 -4.96
CA VAL A 252 -8.75 -20.23 -4.68
C VAL A 252 -9.63 -21.03 -5.64
N PRO A 253 -10.84 -20.61 -6.06
CA PRO A 253 -11.65 -21.36 -7.00
C PRO A 253 -11.07 -21.44 -8.41
N TYR A 254 -10.19 -20.49 -8.80
CA TYR A 254 -9.83 -20.21 -10.19
C TYR A 254 -8.42 -20.61 -10.57
N ALA A 255 -7.48 -20.65 -9.61
CA ALA A 255 -6.08 -20.96 -9.86
C ALA A 255 -5.48 -21.95 -8.85
N ASN A 256 -4.37 -22.58 -9.24
CA ASN A 256 -3.57 -23.44 -8.38
C ASN A 256 -2.56 -22.62 -7.58
N TYR A 257 -1.95 -21.60 -8.21
CA TYR A 257 -0.95 -20.73 -7.61
C TYR A 257 -1.29 -19.26 -7.84
N MET A 258 -0.84 -18.39 -6.91
CA MET A 258 -0.77 -16.95 -7.08
C MET A 258 0.69 -16.52 -7.13
N PHE A 259 1.06 -15.64 -8.09
CA PHE A 259 2.37 -15.03 -8.24
C PHE A 259 2.21 -13.52 -8.05
N ALA A 260 2.81 -12.93 -7.00
CA ALA A 260 2.62 -11.52 -6.71
C ALA A 260 3.68 -10.98 -5.75
N SER A 261 3.79 -9.65 -5.66
CA SER A 261 4.62 -8.93 -4.72
C SER A 261 3.80 -8.36 -3.55
N GLU A 262 4.36 -8.37 -2.32
CA GLU A 262 3.81 -7.64 -1.17
C GLU A 262 4.12 -6.15 -1.28
N GLU A 263 5.31 -5.79 -1.81
CA GLU A 263 5.79 -4.42 -1.99
C GLU A 263 5.48 -3.93 -3.41
N THR A 264 5.78 -2.66 -3.69
CA THR A 264 5.75 -2.12 -5.05
C THR A 264 6.74 -2.87 -5.93
N GLU A 265 6.34 -3.13 -7.17
CA GLU A 265 7.22 -3.73 -8.16
C GLU A 265 8.00 -2.62 -8.91
N PRO A 266 9.32 -2.79 -9.13
CA PRO A 266 10.09 -1.87 -9.97
C PRO A 266 9.57 -1.77 -11.39
N GLY A 267 9.82 -0.65 -12.06
CA GLY A 267 9.35 -0.37 -13.41
C GLY A 267 9.75 -1.37 -14.49
N GLY A 268 10.82 -2.13 -14.24
CA GLY A 268 11.23 -3.24 -15.12
C GLY A 268 10.31 -4.45 -15.07
N GLY A 269 9.46 -4.59 -14.04
CA GLY A 269 8.49 -5.68 -13.91
C GLY A 269 9.09 -7.08 -14.00
N TRP A 270 8.32 -8.00 -14.60
CA TRP A 270 8.73 -9.38 -14.80
C TRP A 270 9.70 -9.50 -15.97
N ASP A 271 10.67 -10.44 -15.91
CA ASP A 271 11.53 -10.83 -17.02
C ASP A 271 10.80 -11.80 -17.97
N TYR A 272 10.09 -11.23 -18.96
CA TYR A 272 9.33 -12.03 -19.94
C TYR A 272 10.23 -12.87 -20.86
N THR A 273 11.48 -12.42 -21.08
CA THR A 273 12.45 -13.22 -21.84
C THR A 273 12.77 -14.54 -21.13
N SER A 274 13.06 -14.48 -19.83
CA SER A 274 13.33 -15.66 -19.00
C SER A 274 12.11 -16.56 -18.86
N LEU A 275 10.91 -15.99 -18.68
CA LEU A 275 9.65 -16.72 -18.57
C LEU A 275 9.43 -17.61 -19.80
N PHE A 276 9.47 -17.03 -21.01
CA PHE A 276 9.18 -17.76 -22.25
C PHE A 276 10.31 -18.70 -22.66
N ASN A 277 11.58 -18.34 -22.42
CA ASN A 277 12.71 -19.27 -22.61
C ASN A 277 12.56 -20.53 -21.75
N PHE A 278 12.19 -20.35 -20.47
CA PHE A 278 11.98 -21.47 -19.56
C PHE A 278 10.85 -22.39 -20.05
N LEU A 279 9.71 -21.83 -20.44
CA LEU A 279 8.57 -22.61 -20.93
C LEU A 279 8.87 -23.32 -22.25
N ALA A 280 9.63 -22.70 -23.16
CA ALA A 280 10.06 -23.33 -24.40
C ALA A 280 10.97 -24.54 -24.17
N GLU A 281 11.84 -24.47 -23.15
CA GLU A 281 12.71 -25.60 -22.78
C GLU A 281 12.00 -26.62 -21.90
N ASN A 282 10.92 -26.25 -21.19
CA ASN A 282 10.22 -27.07 -20.20
C ASN A 282 8.70 -27.01 -20.41
N PRO A 283 8.16 -27.46 -21.56
CA PRO A 283 6.73 -27.31 -21.85
C PRO A 283 5.80 -28.12 -20.91
N ASP A 284 6.34 -29.10 -20.21
CA ASP A 284 5.65 -29.88 -19.17
C ASP A 284 5.86 -29.37 -17.75
N ALA A 285 6.45 -28.17 -17.56
CA ALA A 285 6.66 -27.60 -16.25
C ALA A 285 5.34 -27.39 -15.49
N THR A 286 5.35 -27.62 -14.18
CA THR A 286 4.24 -27.30 -13.31
C THR A 286 4.26 -25.83 -12.92
N GLY A 287 3.13 -25.29 -12.42
CA GLY A 287 3.07 -23.92 -11.90
C GLY A 287 4.08 -23.67 -10.78
N ALA A 288 4.33 -24.64 -9.90
CA ALA A 288 5.35 -24.52 -8.86
C ALA A 288 6.77 -24.35 -9.44
N GLN A 289 7.12 -25.14 -10.49
CA GLN A 289 8.44 -25.02 -11.13
C GLN A 289 8.59 -23.71 -11.89
N LEU A 290 7.53 -23.26 -12.55
CA LEU A 290 7.49 -21.96 -13.20
C LEU A 290 7.62 -20.83 -12.17
N GLY A 291 6.91 -20.92 -11.03
CA GLY A 291 6.97 -19.96 -9.96
C GLY A 291 8.36 -19.85 -9.32
N GLU A 292 9.03 -20.99 -9.06
CA GLU A 292 10.41 -21.00 -8.56
C GLU A 292 11.37 -20.30 -9.53
N MET A 293 11.22 -20.54 -10.82
CA MET A 293 12.00 -19.85 -11.84
C MET A 293 11.67 -18.36 -11.85
N GLN A 294 10.38 -18.00 -11.81
CA GLN A 294 9.93 -16.60 -11.84
C GLN A 294 10.46 -15.79 -10.65
N CYS A 295 10.43 -16.33 -9.44
CA CYS A 295 11.06 -15.70 -8.28
C CYS A 295 12.54 -15.39 -8.52
N GLY A 296 13.27 -16.36 -9.07
CA GLY A 296 14.71 -16.23 -9.35
C GLY A 296 15.01 -15.20 -10.43
N SER A 297 14.28 -15.23 -11.56
CA SER A 297 14.50 -14.30 -12.68
C SER A 297 14.07 -12.87 -12.32
N TYR A 298 12.93 -12.71 -11.67
CA TYR A 298 12.46 -11.40 -11.18
C TYR A 298 13.48 -10.74 -10.24
N TYR A 299 13.95 -11.47 -9.23
CA TYR A 299 14.93 -10.90 -8.29
C TYR A 299 16.28 -10.57 -8.97
N GLN A 300 16.72 -11.42 -9.92
CA GLN A 300 17.92 -11.13 -10.69
C GLN A 300 17.75 -9.91 -11.58
N HIS A 301 16.56 -9.76 -12.19
CA HIS A 301 16.22 -8.57 -12.98
C HIS A 301 16.26 -7.29 -12.14
N CYS A 302 15.69 -7.34 -10.93
CA CYS A 302 15.78 -6.22 -9.96
C CYS A 302 17.25 -5.92 -9.56
N ILE A 303 18.09 -6.94 -9.34
CA ILE A 303 19.52 -6.74 -9.05
C ILE A 303 20.24 -6.05 -10.24
N ASP A 304 19.97 -6.51 -11.45
CA ASP A 304 20.62 -5.99 -12.66
C ASP A 304 20.23 -4.53 -12.95
N ASN A 305 19.03 -4.12 -12.54
CA ASN A 305 18.51 -2.76 -12.64
C ASN A 305 18.84 -1.87 -11.43
N GLY A 306 19.32 -2.43 -10.32
CA GLY A 306 19.66 -1.68 -9.10
C GLY A 306 18.50 -1.51 -8.12
N ASP A 307 17.35 -2.16 -8.34
CA ASP A 307 16.08 -1.98 -7.61
C ASP A 307 15.79 -3.10 -6.60
N SER A 308 16.81 -3.87 -6.18
CA SER A 308 16.60 -5.08 -5.39
C SER A 308 16.38 -4.84 -3.89
N LEU A 309 16.59 -3.62 -3.36
CA LEU A 309 16.56 -3.36 -1.92
C LEU A 309 15.17 -3.53 -1.31
N GLY A 310 14.16 -2.92 -1.91
CA GLY A 310 12.76 -2.99 -1.45
C GLY A 310 11.93 -4.12 -2.10
N THR A 311 12.53 -4.88 -3.01
CA THR A 311 11.81 -5.90 -3.79
C THR A 311 11.29 -7.04 -2.93
N THR A 312 10.04 -7.45 -3.15
CA THR A 312 9.47 -8.73 -2.67
C THR A 312 8.81 -9.46 -3.83
N PHE A 313 8.79 -10.78 -3.81
CA PHE A 313 7.99 -11.58 -4.73
C PHE A 313 7.72 -12.96 -4.16
N ALA A 314 6.48 -13.43 -4.23
CA ALA A 314 6.07 -14.70 -3.62
C ALA A 314 5.19 -15.55 -4.53
N ILE A 315 5.32 -16.87 -4.35
CA ILE A 315 4.47 -17.90 -4.98
C ILE A 315 3.65 -18.58 -3.90
N THR A 316 2.34 -18.41 -3.96
CA THR A 316 1.42 -18.99 -2.99
C THR A 316 0.67 -20.18 -3.58
N ASP A 317 0.75 -21.36 -2.93
CA ASP A 317 -0.07 -22.54 -3.24
C ASP A 317 -1.49 -22.34 -2.69
N LEU A 318 -2.41 -22.00 -3.58
CA LEU A 318 -3.80 -21.70 -3.23
C LEU A 318 -4.56 -22.92 -2.66
N SER A 319 -4.06 -24.15 -2.85
CA SER A 319 -4.64 -25.33 -2.21
C SER A 319 -4.45 -25.36 -0.69
N LYS A 320 -3.61 -24.52 -0.13
CA LYS A 320 -3.33 -24.41 1.31
C LYS A 320 -4.12 -23.30 1.99
N LEU A 321 -4.77 -22.43 1.20
CA LEU A 321 -5.43 -21.23 1.72
C LEU A 321 -6.54 -21.52 2.72
N ASP A 322 -7.35 -22.57 2.54
CA ASP A 322 -8.42 -22.88 3.50
C ASP A 322 -7.86 -23.20 4.89
N ALA A 323 -6.69 -23.85 4.96
CA ALA A 323 -6.03 -24.13 6.24
C ALA A 323 -5.45 -22.84 6.85
N LEU A 324 -4.83 -21.98 6.03
CA LEU A 324 -4.32 -20.68 6.47
C LEU A 324 -5.45 -19.78 6.97
N VAL A 325 -6.49 -19.58 6.17
CA VAL A 325 -7.65 -18.72 6.53
C VAL A 325 -8.34 -19.23 7.81
N SER A 326 -8.46 -20.55 7.97
CA SER A 326 -9.03 -21.12 9.19
C SER A 326 -8.17 -20.84 10.42
N ALA A 327 -6.84 -21.05 10.33
CA ALA A 327 -5.92 -20.78 11.42
C ALA A 327 -5.80 -19.26 11.73
N PHE A 328 -5.81 -18.43 10.71
CA PHE A 328 -5.87 -16.97 10.85
C PHE A 328 -7.15 -16.52 11.56
N ASN A 329 -8.31 -17.05 11.18
CA ASN A 329 -9.57 -16.75 11.85
C ASN A 329 -9.57 -17.17 13.33
N ASP A 330 -8.97 -18.32 13.67
CA ASP A 330 -8.84 -18.75 15.07
C ASP A 330 -7.94 -17.77 15.86
N THR A 331 -6.86 -17.30 15.25
CA THR A 331 -5.99 -16.25 15.82
C THR A 331 -6.76 -14.95 15.99
N ALA A 332 -7.46 -14.49 14.96
CA ALA A 332 -8.25 -13.26 15.00
C ALA A 332 -9.35 -13.33 16.08
N LYS A 333 -9.97 -14.51 16.28
CA LYS A 333 -10.92 -14.72 17.36
C LYS A 333 -10.29 -14.55 18.74
N GLU A 334 -9.11 -15.16 18.97
CA GLU A 334 -8.39 -15.01 20.24
C GLU A 334 -8.01 -13.55 20.51
N LEU A 335 -7.54 -12.83 19.46
CA LEU A 335 -7.23 -11.39 19.53
C LEU A 335 -8.47 -10.57 19.92
N TYR A 336 -9.58 -10.77 19.22
CA TYR A 336 -10.84 -10.08 19.50
C TYR A 336 -11.34 -10.37 20.92
N GLU A 337 -11.33 -11.65 21.35
CA GLU A 337 -11.79 -12.06 22.68
C GLU A 337 -10.86 -11.59 23.81
N SER A 338 -9.60 -11.27 23.53
CA SER A 338 -8.65 -10.75 24.52
C SER A 338 -9.04 -9.37 25.06
N GLY A 339 -9.76 -8.57 24.25
CA GLY A 339 -10.12 -7.19 24.55
C GLY A 339 -8.93 -6.21 24.63
N SER A 340 -7.73 -6.63 24.20
CA SER A 340 -6.50 -5.84 24.29
C SER A 340 -6.23 -5.05 23.00
N VAL A 341 -7.24 -4.38 22.44
CA VAL A 341 -7.17 -3.72 21.12
C VAL A 341 -5.94 -2.83 20.99
N ASN A 342 -5.68 -1.95 21.95
CA ASN A 342 -4.55 -1.01 21.90
C ASN A 342 -3.19 -1.73 21.87
N GLY A 343 -3.01 -2.74 22.73
CA GLY A 343 -1.77 -3.52 22.76
C GLY A 343 -1.54 -4.31 21.47
N ILE A 344 -2.60 -4.85 20.87
CA ILE A 344 -2.55 -5.56 19.59
C ILE A 344 -2.21 -4.58 18.46
N ALA A 345 -2.91 -3.44 18.40
CA ALA A 345 -2.65 -2.41 17.38
C ALA A 345 -1.20 -1.91 17.45
N ARG A 346 -0.66 -1.64 18.66
CA ARG A 346 0.75 -1.26 18.84
C ARG A 346 1.71 -2.35 18.34
N ALA A 347 1.43 -3.61 18.64
CA ALA A 347 2.26 -4.71 18.18
C ALA A 347 2.26 -4.80 16.64
N ILE A 348 1.11 -4.57 16.00
CA ILE A 348 0.98 -4.60 14.53
C ILE A 348 1.63 -3.37 13.88
N ASN A 349 1.53 -2.18 14.46
CA ASN A 349 2.18 -0.98 13.95
C ASN A 349 3.71 -1.07 13.89
N SER A 350 4.33 -2.00 14.63
CA SER A 350 5.78 -2.26 14.57
C SER A 350 6.18 -3.30 13.52
N VAL A 351 5.21 -3.84 12.79
CA VAL A 351 5.44 -4.86 11.76
C VAL A 351 5.79 -4.22 10.44
N ASP A 352 6.59 -4.93 9.63
CA ASP A 352 6.91 -4.53 8.27
C ASP A 352 5.65 -4.30 7.44
N ASN A 353 5.63 -3.20 6.69
CA ASN A 353 4.50 -2.76 5.89
C ASN A 353 4.99 -2.30 4.51
N PHE A 354 4.10 -2.28 3.54
CA PHE A 354 4.46 -2.19 2.14
C PHE A 354 3.85 -0.99 1.44
N GLY A 355 4.53 -0.49 0.41
CA GLY A 355 4.19 0.71 -0.31
C GLY A 355 4.51 1.97 0.53
N GLY A 356 3.73 3.03 0.35
CA GLY A 356 3.81 4.21 1.21
C GLY A 356 2.96 4.01 2.47
N ASN A 357 3.41 4.51 3.60
CA ASN A 357 2.63 4.64 4.84
C ASN A 357 3.11 5.87 5.62
N THR A 358 3.38 6.95 4.90
CA THR A 358 3.73 8.26 5.42
C THR A 358 2.75 9.32 4.89
N ARG A 359 2.80 10.51 5.48
CA ARG A 359 1.95 11.63 5.04
C ARG A 359 2.26 12.06 3.61
N SER A 360 3.53 12.15 3.25
CA SER A 360 3.95 12.64 1.93
C SER A 360 3.83 11.59 0.82
N GLU A 361 3.94 10.31 1.16
CA GLU A 361 3.85 9.22 0.18
C GLU A 361 2.46 8.60 0.05
N GLY A 362 1.55 8.88 1.01
CA GLY A 362 0.23 8.26 1.10
C GLY A 362 0.25 6.93 1.87
N TYR A 363 -0.90 6.26 1.97
CA TYR A 363 -1.09 5.09 2.82
C TYR A 363 -1.71 3.93 2.05
N THR A 364 -1.04 2.79 2.08
CA THR A 364 -1.55 1.51 1.56
C THR A 364 -2.26 0.70 2.63
N ASN A 365 -1.81 0.81 3.88
CA ASN A 365 -2.27 0.00 5.01
C ASN A 365 -2.07 -1.52 4.80
N MET A 366 -1.06 -1.92 4.00
CA MET A 366 -0.70 -3.32 3.77
C MET A 366 0.44 -3.71 4.71
N VAL A 367 0.22 -4.72 5.55
CA VAL A 367 1.16 -5.16 6.61
C VAL A 367 1.49 -6.64 6.43
N ASP A 368 2.76 -7.03 6.66
CA ASP A 368 3.18 -8.44 6.56
C ASP A 368 2.38 -9.34 7.51
N LEU A 369 1.65 -10.30 6.95
CA LEU A 369 0.84 -11.25 7.72
C LEU A 369 1.67 -12.09 8.68
N GLY A 370 2.86 -12.51 8.26
CA GLY A 370 3.74 -13.32 9.09
C GLY A 370 4.28 -12.54 10.27
N GLY A 371 4.66 -11.29 10.06
CA GLY A 371 5.06 -10.34 11.09
C GLY A 371 3.94 -10.08 12.09
N ILE A 372 2.70 -9.84 11.61
CA ILE A 372 1.52 -9.73 12.47
C ILE A 372 1.39 -10.97 13.36
N LEU A 373 1.39 -12.18 12.77
CA LEU A 373 1.23 -13.43 13.52
C LEU A 373 2.35 -13.64 14.56
N ALA A 374 3.56 -13.20 14.26
CA ALA A 374 4.68 -13.24 15.22
C ALA A 374 4.48 -12.22 16.36
N ALA A 375 4.13 -10.98 16.03
CA ALA A 375 3.99 -9.88 16.98
C ALA A 375 2.82 -10.08 17.96
N VAL A 376 1.73 -10.71 17.52
CA VAL A 376 0.54 -10.93 18.37
C VAL A 376 0.57 -12.25 19.14
N SER A 377 1.66 -13.01 19.11
CA SER A 377 1.73 -14.35 19.71
C SER A 377 1.46 -14.39 21.22
N ASP A 378 1.73 -13.30 21.94
CA ASP A 378 1.44 -13.18 23.38
C ASP A 378 -0.05 -12.98 23.66
N TYR A 379 -0.80 -12.45 22.70
CA TYR A 379 -2.26 -12.23 22.79
C TYR A 379 -3.06 -13.41 22.24
N ALA A 380 -2.52 -14.13 21.27
CA ALA A 380 -3.18 -15.23 20.58
C ALA A 380 -2.25 -16.46 20.48
N PRO A 381 -2.38 -17.46 21.35
CA PRO A 381 -1.59 -18.69 21.30
C PRO A 381 -1.70 -19.48 20.00
N SER A 382 -2.81 -19.33 19.26
CA SER A 382 -3.00 -19.97 17.94
C SER A 382 -2.17 -19.34 16.82
N ALA A 383 -1.60 -18.13 17.00
CA ALA A 383 -0.81 -17.43 16.01
C ALA A 383 0.35 -18.27 15.42
N GLY A 384 1.02 -19.08 16.26
CA GLY A 384 2.05 -20.01 15.78
C GLY A 384 1.52 -21.11 14.83
N THR A 385 0.23 -21.47 14.93
CA THR A 385 -0.41 -22.41 13.99
C THR A 385 -0.72 -21.71 12.66
N ALA A 386 -1.18 -20.47 12.71
CA ALA A 386 -1.43 -19.67 11.53
C ALA A 386 -0.12 -19.33 10.79
N LEU A 387 0.95 -18.97 11.52
CA LEU A 387 2.27 -18.74 10.93
C LEU A 387 2.80 -19.98 10.21
N LYS A 388 2.65 -21.16 10.82
CA LYS A 388 3.01 -22.41 10.16
C LYS A 388 2.17 -22.67 8.91
N ALA A 389 0.87 -22.37 8.92
CA ALA A 389 0.01 -22.53 7.75
C ALA A 389 0.38 -21.56 6.63
N LEU A 390 0.86 -20.36 6.96
CA LEU A 390 1.44 -19.39 6.02
C LEU A 390 2.72 -19.95 5.39
N ASP A 391 3.66 -20.45 6.20
CA ASP A 391 4.90 -21.08 5.71
C ASP A 391 4.62 -22.33 4.82
N ASP A 392 3.53 -23.05 5.07
CA ASP A 392 3.11 -24.20 4.24
C ASP A 392 2.42 -23.73 2.93
N ALA A 393 1.90 -22.51 2.86
CA ALA A 393 1.22 -21.95 1.70
C ALA A 393 2.18 -21.21 0.74
N VAL A 394 3.14 -20.46 1.26
CA VAL A 394 4.13 -19.75 0.46
C VAL A 394 5.25 -20.72 0.08
N VAL A 395 5.29 -21.14 -1.19
CA VAL A 395 6.20 -22.19 -1.67
C VAL A 395 7.52 -21.66 -2.22
N SER A 396 7.57 -20.40 -2.61
CA SER A 396 8.78 -19.69 -3.01
C SER A 396 8.64 -18.21 -2.68
N ILE A 397 9.73 -17.60 -2.25
CA ILE A 397 9.77 -16.18 -1.91
C ILE A 397 11.17 -15.62 -2.14
N VAL A 398 11.24 -14.37 -2.58
CA VAL A 398 12.47 -13.56 -2.63
C VAL A 398 12.19 -12.19 -2.02
N ASN A 399 13.13 -11.71 -1.22
CA ASN A 399 13.02 -10.43 -0.51
C ASN A 399 14.32 -9.63 -0.66
N GLY A 400 14.18 -8.35 -0.83
CA GLY A 400 15.26 -7.38 -0.66
C GLY A 400 15.63 -7.18 0.81
N THR A 401 16.69 -6.42 1.05
CA THR A 401 17.21 -6.23 2.41
C THR A 401 16.34 -5.35 3.29
N LEU A 402 15.46 -4.52 2.71
CA LEU A 402 14.49 -3.70 3.46
C LEU A 402 13.36 -4.56 4.03
N HIS A 403 13.00 -5.64 3.33
CA HIS A 403 11.89 -6.53 3.69
C HIS A 403 12.36 -7.97 3.93
N ASP A 404 13.58 -8.18 4.50
CA ASP A 404 14.16 -9.51 4.69
C ASP A 404 13.36 -10.41 5.66
N GLY A 405 12.44 -9.80 6.43
CA GLY A 405 11.49 -10.49 7.33
C GLY A 405 10.15 -10.85 6.71
N ALA A 406 9.81 -10.31 5.54
CA ALA A 406 8.52 -10.52 4.87
C ALA A 406 8.25 -12.00 4.56
N ARG A 407 6.97 -12.41 4.66
CA ARG A 407 6.57 -13.82 4.60
C ARG A 407 5.72 -14.17 3.37
N GLY A 408 5.57 -13.26 2.43
CA GLY A 408 4.99 -13.47 1.11
C GLY A 408 3.50 -13.25 0.98
N LEU A 409 2.81 -12.90 2.06
CA LEU A 409 1.45 -12.38 2.04
C LEU A 409 1.29 -11.24 3.02
N SER A 410 0.77 -10.13 2.56
CA SER A 410 0.30 -9.02 3.39
C SER A 410 -1.19 -9.17 3.72
N VAL A 411 -1.68 -8.33 4.60
CA VAL A 411 -3.10 -8.17 4.94
C VAL A 411 -3.38 -6.70 5.25
N TYR A 412 -4.57 -6.23 4.92
CA TYR A 412 -4.97 -4.87 5.26
C TYR A 412 -5.08 -4.69 6.78
N PHE A 413 -4.44 -3.64 7.29
CA PHE A 413 -4.56 -3.18 8.68
C PHE A 413 -4.46 -1.65 8.73
N PRO A 414 -5.35 -0.92 9.45
CA PRO A 414 -5.36 0.53 9.48
C PRO A 414 -4.16 1.09 10.26
N LEU A 415 -3.10 1.47 9.54
CA LEU A 415 -1.94 2.20 10.06
C LEU A 415 -2.19 3.71 10.11
N SER A 416 -3.20 4.19 9.40
CA SER A 416 -3.63 5.58 9.34
C SER A 416 -5.14 5.68 9.60
N VAL A 417 -5.63 6.90 9.84
CA VAL A 417 -7.06 7.15 9.97
C VAL A 417 -7.80 6.72 8.70
N GLN A 418 -8.86 5.91 8.85
CA GLN A 418 -9.60 5.32 7.76
C GLN A 418 -10.95 5.98 7.54
N GLY A 419 -11.34 6.14 6.27
CA GLY A 419 -12.69 6.50 5.88
C GLY A 419 -13.66 5.31 5.89
N SER A 420 -14.96 5.58 5.89
CA SER A 420 -16.00 4.56 5.83
C SER A 420 -15.97 3.75 4.52
N GLU A 421 -15.51 4.35 3.43
CA GLU A 421 -15.41 3.71 2.12
C GLU A 421 -14.39 2.56 2.12
N GLN A 422 -13.17 2.81 2.62
CA GLN A 422 -12.11 1.80 2.71
C GLN A 422 -12.54 0.61 3.57
N LEU A 423 -13.20 0.88 4.69
CA LEU A 423 -13.70 -0.18 5.57
C LEU A 423 -14.85 -0.96 4.93
N SER A 424 -15.70 -0.32 4.13
CA SER A 424 -16.75 -1.01 3.36
C SER A 424 -16.16 -1.96 2.33
N ILE A 425 -15.16 -1.49 1.55
CA ILE A 425 -14.44 -2.33 0.58
C ILE A 425 -13.79 -3.52 1.31
N PHE A 426 -13.11 -3.25 2.44
CA PHE A 426 -12.46 -4.31 3.21
C PHE A 426 -13.46 -5.33 3.76
N ALA A 427 -14.64 -4.90 4.22
CA ALA A 427 -15.68 -5.79 4.72
C ALA A 427 -16.16 -6.80 3.67
N ASP A 428 -16.18 -6.42 2.38
CA ASP A 428 -16.60 -7.28 1.27
C ASP A 428 -15.57 -8.38 0.93
N ILE A 429 -14.30 -8.20 1.27
CA ILE A 429 -13.19 -9.08 0.88
C ILE A 429 -12.48 -9.78 2.05
N CYS A 430 -12.68 -9.31 3.28
CA CYS A 430 -12.01 -9.84 4.47
C CYS A 430 -12.35 -11.33 4.70
N PRO A 431 -11.35 -12.22 4.81
CA PRO A 431 -11.61 -13.65 4.98
C PRO A 431 -11.97 -14.07 6.41
N SER A 432 -11.99 -13.14 7.38
CA SER A 432 -12.29 -13.41 8.79
C SER A 432 -13.12 -12.31 9.41
N THR A 433 -14.32 -12.66 9.90
CA THR A 433 -15.19 -11.71 10.60
C THR A 433 -14.63 -11.22 11.93
N TYR A 434 -13.84 -12.03 12.62
CA TYR A 434 -13.17 -11.59 13.85
C TYR A 434 -12.04 -10.61 13.56
N TYR A 435 -11.32 -10.81 12.45
CA TYR A 435 -10.31 -9.85 12.02
C TYR A 435 -10.93 -8.54 11.55
N LEU A 436 -12.04 -8.60 10.80
CA LEU A 436 -12.82 -7.41 10.44
C LEU A 436 -13.27 -6.63 11.67
N ALA A 437 -13.76 -7.32 12.70
CA ALA A 437 -14.16 -6.68 13.95
C ALA A 437 -12.96 -6.04 14.71
N LEU A 438 -11.78 -6.64 14.64
CA LEU A 438 -10.55 -6.05 15.18
C LEU A 438 -10.16 -4.79 14.41
N VAL A 439 -10.16 -4.86 13.08
CA VAL A 439 -9.86 -3.72 12.19
C VAL A 439 -10.82 -2.56 12.44
N ASP A 440 -12.12 -2.84 12.54
CA ASP A 440 -13.15 -1.85 12.87
C ASP A 440 -12.91 -1.20 14.25
N ALA A 441 -12.57 -2.01 15.26
CA ALA A 441 -12.25 -1.49 16.60
C ALA A 441 -10.97 -0.63 16.62
N VAL A 442 -9.99 -0.90 15.78
CA VAL A 442 -8.80 -0.07 15.62
C VAL A 442 -9.13 1.20 14.84
N ALA A 443 -9.82 1.10 13.72
CA ALA A 443 -10.13 2.23 12.85
C ALA A 443 -10.98 3.32 13.54
N TYR A 444 -11.95 2.93 14.39
CA TYR A 444 -12.85 3.86 15.06
C TYR A 444 -12.55 4.08 16.56
N GLY A 445 -11.55 3.40 17.11
CA GLY A 445 -11.21 3.46 18.53
C GLY A 445 -12.24 2.76 19.42
N THR A 446 -11.84 2.51 20.68
CA THR A 446 -12.74 1.86 21.67
C THR A 446 -13.64 2.85 22.42
N THR A 447 -13.67 4.12 22.06
CA THR A 447 -14.29 5.22 22.82
C THR A 447 -15.80 5.37 22.58
N GLY A 448 -16.55 4.25 22.53
CA GLY A 448 -17.95 4.35 22.91
C GLY A 448 -19.00 4.22 21.83
N GLY A 449 -18.74 3.57 20.74
CA GLY A 449 -19.79 2.93 19.95
C GLY A 449 -20.09 1.55 20.54
N ASP A 450 -21.34 1.13 20.58
CA ASP A 450 -21.65 -0.26 20.80
C ASP A 450 -20.86 -1.09 19.80
N VAL A 451 -19.82 -1.78 20.27
CA VAL A 451 -19.15 -2.85 19.50
C VAL A 451 -20.26 -3.66 18.86
N MET A 452 -20.26 -3.79 17.54
CA MET A 452 -21.32 -4.48 16.80
C MET A 452 -21.80 -5.69 17.59
N SER A 453 -23.06 -5.72 17.98
CA SER A 453 -23.65 -6.87 18.65
C SER A 453 -23.75 -8.00 17.63
N TYR A 454 -22.65 -8.72 17.41
CA TYR A 454 -22.63 -9.95 16.65
C TYR A 454 -23.50 -10.97 17.40
N THR A 455 -24.74 -11.04 17.03
CA THR A 455 -25.62 -12.08 17.55
C THR A 455 -25.25 -13.42 16.93
N ASN A 456 -25.20 -14.46 17.74
CA ASN A 456 -24.76 -15.83 17.45
C ASN A 456 -25.57 -16.59 16.38
N ASP A 457 -26.44 -15.96 15.64
CA ASP A 457 -27.25 -16.60 14.61
C ASP A 457 -26.86 -16.01 13.22
N SER A 458 -26.03 -16.77 12.51
CA SER A 458 -25.68 -16.58 11.10
C SER A 458 -25.27 -15.14 10.73
N ILE A 459 -23.95 -14.88 10.79
CA ILE A 459 -23.39 -13.66 10.19
C ILE A 459 -23.51 -13.82 8.68
N VAL A 460 -24.60 -13.34 8.14
CA VAL A 460 -24.69 -12.93 6.75
C VAL A 460 -24.15 -11.50 6.78
N PHE A 461 -23.15 -11.19 5.97
CA PHE A 461 -22.78 -9.80 5.72
C PHE A 461 -24.00 -9.14 5.06
N ASP A 462 -24.85 -8.55 5.87
CA ASP A 462 -25.84 -7.60 5.42
C ASP A 462 -25.18 -6.23 5.65
N THR A 463 -24.55 -5.71 4.62
CA THR A 463 -23.85 -4.43 4.65
C THR A 463 -24.79 -3.28 5.00
N GLU A 464 -26.10 -3.46 4.87
CA GLU A 464 -27.09 -2.45 5.23
C GLU A 464 -27.26 -2.27 6.77
N ASP A 465 -26.99 -3.32 7.58
CA ASP A 465 -27.13 -3.24 9.05
C ASP A 465 -25.86 -2.71 9.76
N ILE A 466 -24.71 -2.73 9.08
CA ILE A 466 -23.43 -2.22 9.61
C ILE A 466 -23.43 -0.68 9.64
N TRP A 467 -24.16 -0.04 8.75
CA TRP A 467 -24.05 1.38 8.43
C TRP A 467 -25.21 2.26 8.95
N ASP A 468 -26.16 1.73 9.72
CA ASP A 468 -27.28 2.50 10.28
C ASP A 468 -26.95 3.19 11.63
N THR A 469 -25.68 3.23 12.05
CA THR A 469 -25.22 4.13 13.09
C THR A 469 -24.85 5.48 12.46
N ASP A 470 -25.38 6.54 13.05
CA ASP A 470 -25.21 7.93 12.60
C ASP A 470 -23.72 8.37 12.70
N TYR A 471 -22.93 8.02 11.67
CA TYR A 471 -21.49 8.33 11.56
C TYR A 471 -21.19 9.81 11.29
N THR A 472 -22.21 10.66 11.16
CA THR A 472 -22.02 12.11 10.97
C THR A 472 -21.27 12.80 12.11
N ALA A 473 -21.05 12.12 13.24
CA ALA A 473 -20.23 12.62 14.33
C ALA A 473 -18.74 12.27 14.19
N LEU A 474 -18.36 11.37 13.27
CA LEU A 474 -16.97 10.93 13.04
C LEU A 474 -16.31 11.69 11.88
N ASP A 475 -17.08 12.26 10.95
CA ASP A 475 -16.56 13.20 9.96
C ASP A 475 -15.90 14.45 10.59
N ASP A 476 -16.22 14.74 11.87
CA ASP A 476 -15.56 15.83 12.63
C ASP A 476 -14.28 15.38 13.36
N ILE A 477 -13.96 14.08 13.44
CA ILE A 477 -12.75 13.57 14.11
C ILE A 477 -11.64 13.22 13.10
N GLY A 478 -12.02 12.85 11.88
CA GLY A 478 -11.11 12.31 10.84
C GLY A 478 -10.61 13.28 9.79
N THR A 479 -11.05 14.53 9.79
CA THR A 479 -10.70 15.50 8.73
C THR A 479 -9.80 16.64 9.18
N ASN A 480 -8.93 16.43 10.15
CA ASN A 480 -7.81 17.35 10.34
C ASN A 480 -6.70 16.98 9.34
N SER A 481 -6.99 17.27 8.08
CA SER A 481 -6.08 17.08 6.95
C SER A 481 -4.76 17.86 7.07
N ASP A 482 -4.65 18.79 8.03
CA ASP A 482 -3.48 19.64 8.19
C ASP A 482 -2.87 19.57 9.61
N GLY A 483 -3.24 18.57 10.34
CA GLY A 483 -3.02 18.07 11.67
C GLY A 483 -1.77 18.46 12.44
N PHE A 484 -1.73 19.69 12.94
CA PHE A 484 -0.83 20.07 14.02
C PHE A 484 -1.61 20.11 15.36
N ASP A 485 -2.29 19.00 15.69
CA ASP A 485 -3.07 18.87 16.90
C ASP A 485 -2.19 18.76 18.15
N SER A 486 -2.61 19.43 19.22
CA SER A 486 -1.88 19.41 20.48
C SER A 486 -1.94 18.03 21.15
N ALA A 487 -0.81 17.53 21.63
CA ALA A 487 -0.71 16.29 22.42
C ALA A 487 -1.59 16.31 23.69
N ALA A 488 -2.00 17.46 24.18
CA ALA A 488 -2.98 17.59 25.25
C ALA A 488 -4.35 17.00 24.89
N ASN A 489 -4.67 16.87 23.59
CA ASN A 489 -5.91 16.29 23.09
C ASN A 489 -5.77 14.78 22.76
N SER A 490 -4.56 14.23 22.83
CA SER A 490 -4.25 12.86 22.38
C SER A 490 -4.89 11.74 23.21
N GLY A 491 -5.41 12.04 24.40
CA GLY A 491 -5.83 11.01 25.36
C GLY A 491 -4.66 10.30 26.07
N MET A 492 -3.41 10.50 25.66
CA MET A 492 -2.19 9.96 26.31
C MET A 492 -1.84 10.68 27.59
N GLY A 493 -2.38 11.92 27.77
CA GLY A 493 -2.20 12.71 28.97
C GLY A 493 -0.74 13.10 29.19
N VAL A 494 -0.22 14.05 28.39
CA VAL A 494 1.11 14.63 28.64
C VAL A 494 1.12 15.28 30.02
N THR A 495 1.98 14.80 30.92
CA THR A 495 2.04 15.26 32.30
C THR A 495 3.15 16.27 32.56
N SER A 496 4.22 16.21 31.77
CA SER A 496 5.30 17.20 31.82
C SER A 496 6.11 17.18 30.52
N VAL A 497 6.61 18.35 30.19
CA VAL A 497 7.60 18.60 29.14
C VAL A 497 8.71 19.41 29.77
N TYR A 498 9.95 18.97 29.74
CA TYR A 498 11.07 19.65 30.38
C TYR A 498 12.42 19.23 29.81
N PHE A 499 13.47 20.03 30.07
CA PHE A 499 14.84 19.56 29.92
C PHE A 499 15.32 18.95 31.22
N ASP A 500 15.93 17.78 31.17
CA ASP A 500 16.50 17.12 32.33
C ASP A 500 17.84 17.78 32.77
N GLU A 501 18.48 17.23 33.83
CA GLU A 501 19.73 17.79 34.37
C GLU A 501 20.90 17.78 33.37
N ASP A 502 20.82 16.93 32.34
CA ASP A 502 21.83 16.80 31.27
C ASP A 502 21.45 17.64 30.01
N GLY A 503 20.29 18.32 30.01
CA GLY A 503 19.79 19.16 28.94
C GLY A 503 19.03 18.38 27.87
N VAL A 504 18.59 17.15 28.18
CA VAL A 504 17.84 16.29 27.26
C VAL A 504 16.35 16.66 27.30
N TYR A 505 15.75 16.89 26.15
CA TYR A 505 14.33 17.14 26.04
C TYR A 505 13.54 15.91 26.47
N THR A 506 12.68 16.07 27.45
CA THR A 506 11.97 14.96 28.09
C THR A 506 10.47 15.22 28.16
N VAL A 507 9.69 14.27 27.71
CA VAL A 507 8.23 14.25 27.78
C VAL A 507 7.79 13.10 28.67
N THR A 508 6.86 13.33 29.59
CA THR A 508 6.25 12.29 30.42
C THR A 508 4.77 12.17 30.11
N LEU A 509 4.30 10.93 29.88
CA LEU A 509 2.91 10.62 29.61
C LEU A 509 2.22 10.03 30.85
N GLN A 510 0.92 10.27 30.98
CA GLN A 510 0.12 9.63 32.04
C GLN A 510 -0.06 8.15 31.73
N ASP A 511 -0.27 7.81 30.47
CA ASP A 511 -0.60 6.47 29.97
C ASP A 511 0.03 6.25 28.60
N MET A 512 0.61 5.06 28.43
CA MET A 512 1.20 4.61 27.17
C MET A 512 0.29 3.62 26.44
N ASP A 513 -0.94 3.38 26.89
CA ASP A 513 -1.82 2.34 26.34
C ASP A 513 -2.13 2.56 24.86
N ILE A 514 -2.33 3.82 24.45
CA ILE A 514 -2.57 4.17 23.05
C ILE A 514 -1.34 4.74 22.33
N PHE A 515 -0.21 4.90 23.01
CA PHE A 515 1.03 5.39 22.39
C PHE A 515 1.58 4.32 21.43
N CYS A 516 1.95 4.72 20.23
CA CYS A 516 2.55 3.85 19.22
C CYS A 516 4.00 4.19 18.97
N PHE A 517 4.27 5.43 18.56
CA PHE A 517 5.57 5.89 18.10
C PHE A 517 5.75 7.38 18.46
N ALA A 518 6.98 7.85 18.51
CA ALA A 518 7.30 9.27 18.62
C ALA A 518 8.44 9.64 17.69
N ALA A 519 8.36 10.86 17.17
CA ALA A 519 9.43 11.47 16.39
C ALA A 519 9.71 12.88 16.94
N CYS A 520 10.83 13.46 16.56
CA CYS A 520 11.18 14.84 16.87
C CYS A 520 10.94 15.73 15.66
N SER A 521 10.22 16.82 15.86
CA SER A 521 9.89 17.78 14.82
C SER A 521 10.56 19.12 15.07
N VAL A 522 11.15 19.69 14.03
CA VAL A 522 11.80 21.01 14.07
C VAL A 522 11.06 21.98 13.16
N PHE A 523 10.85 23.19 13.63
CA PHE A 523 10.19 24.27 12.92
C PHE A 523 11.07 25.51 12.92
N LEU A 524 11.24 26.15 11.78
CA LEU A 524 11.84 27.47 11.69
C LEU A 524 10.78 28.53 11.99
N MET A 525 11.06 29.43 12.93
CA MET A 525 10.14 30.50 13.32
C MET A 525 10.32 31.75 12.46
N ASP A 526 9.22 32.36 12.01
CA ASP A 526 9.25 33.67 11.36
C ASP A 526 8.78 34.79 12.32
N GLU A 527 9.16 36.03 11.98
CA GLU A 527 8.86 37.23 12.79
C GLU A 527 7.34 37.52 12.93
N ASP A 528 6.50 36.98 12.01
CA ASP A 528 5.05 37.15 12.02
C ASP A 528 4.32 36.10 12.89
N GLY A 529 5.06 35.12 13.41
CA GLY A 529 4.55 34.04 14.24
C GLY A 529 4.11 32.81 13.43
N SER A 530 4.44 32.74 12.13
CA SER A 530 4.31 31.52 11.33
C SER A 530 5.50 30.60 11.56
N TYR A 531 5.31 29.31 11.26
CA TYR A 531 6.33 28.27 11.40
C TYR A 531 6.52 27.55 10.07
N VAL A 532 7.78 27.30 9.70
CA VAL A 532 8.11 26.42 8.58
C VAL A 532 8.50 25.05 9.13
N TYR A 533 7.73 24.03 8.82
CA TYR A 533 8.02 22.65 9.19
C TYR A 533 9.24 22.14 8.42
N LEU A 534 10.24 21.66 9.15
CA LEU A 534 11.50 21.17 8.60
C LEU A 534 11.59 19.65 8.55
N GLY A 535 10.53 18.96 8.98
CA GLY A 535 10.47 17.50 9.00
C GLY A 535 10.54 16.92 10.40
N GLU A 536 10.63 15.61 10.45
CA GLU A 536 10.74 14.83 11.68
C GLU A 536 11.78 13.72 11.55
N ASP A 537 12.42 13.37 12.66
CA ASP A 537 13.32 12.23 12.74
C ASP A 537 12.94 11.33 13.93
N ASP A 538 13.41 10.09 13.93
CA ASP A 538 13.05 9.02 14.86
C ASP A 538 14.04 8.81 16.01
N ASP A 539 14.99 9.72 16.24
CA ASP A 539 15.99 9.58 17.33
C ASP A 539 15.38 9.86 18.72
N VAL A 540 14.28 9.14 19.02
CA VAL A 540 13.57 9.24 20.31
C VAL A 540 13.78 7.98 21.14
N ILE A 541 14.27 8.17 22.35
CA ILE A 541 14.40 7.10 23.37
C ILE A 541 13.06 6.95 24.10
N VAL A 542 12.46 5.75 24.05
CA VAL A 542 11.20 5.45 24.73
C VAL A 542 11.46 4.57 25.95
N ASP A 543 11.10 5.06 27.15
CA ASP A 543 11.07 4.29 28.38
C ASP A 543 9.63 3.99 28.82
N TYR A 544 9.15 2.81 28.44
CA TYR A 544 7.79 2.33 28.75
C TYR A 544 7.54 2.14 30.25
N ASP A 545 8.60 1.82 31.06
CA ASP A 545 8.45 1.62 32.49
C ASP A 545 8.27 2.96 33.24
N ALA A 546 8.88 4.02 32.72
CA ALA A 546 8.78 5.36 33.29
C ALA A 546 7.68 6.21 32.60
N ASN A 547 7.03 5.72 31.56
CA ASN A 547 6.15 6.49 30.66
C ASN A 547 6.84 7.76 30.12
N MET A 548 8.08 7.63 29.65
CA MET A 548 8.95 8.76 29.36
C MET A 548 9.53 8.63 27.94
N LEU A 549 9.58 9.77 27.26
CA LEU A 549 10.19 9.93 25.94
C LEU A 549 11.32 10.95 26.07
N GLN A 550 12.44 10.70 25.42
CA GLN A 550 13.62 11.58 25.47
C GLN A 550 14.25 11.71 24.09
N ASP A 551 14.71 12.91 23.80
CA ASP A 551 15.53 13.17 22.61
C ASP A 551 16.73 14.02 22.94
N ASN A 552 17.84 13.69 22.31
CA ASN A 552 19.14 14.35 22.50
C ASN A 552 19.51 15.18 21.26
N PHE A 553 18.60 16.04 20.83
CA PHE A 553 18.80 16.92 19.69
C PHE A 553 20.05 17.79 19.84
N ASP A 554 20.94 17.74 18.87
CA ASP A 554 22.24 18.41 18.88
C ASP A 554 22.30 19.68 17.99
N GLY A 555 21.16 20.06 17.36
CA GLY A 555 21.07 21.22 16.47
C GLY A 555 21.56 20.97 15.06
N SER A 556 21.72 19.71 14.68
CA SER A 556 21.94 19.31 13.30
C SER A 556 20.66 18.79 12.66
N TRP A 557 20.59 18.88 11.33
CA TRP A 557 19.47 18.37 10.53
C TRP A 557 19.97 17.83 9.20
N LEU A 558 19.21 16.93 8.59
CA LEU A 558 19.59 16.35 7.30
C LEU A 558 19.52 17.42 6.21
N THR A 559 20.59 17.52 5.41
CA THR A 559 20.72 18.49 4.32
C THR A 559 21.20 17.84 3.04
N LEU A 560 20.84 18.44 1.90
CA LEU A 560 21.39 18.12 0.60
C LEU A 560 22.00 19.40 0.02
N ASP A 561 23.29 19.37 -0.28
CA ASP A 561 24.05 20.56 -0.71
C ASP A 561 23.86 21.78 0.22
N GLY A 562 23.75 21.53 1.54
CA GLY A 562 23.53 22.53 2.58
C GLY A 562 22.10 23.10 2.64
N THR A 563 21.17 22.53 1.89
CA THR A 563 19.74 22.83 1.98
C THR A 563 19.07 21.79 2.88
N ILE A 564 18.29 22.22 3.87
CA ILE A 564 17.55 21.34 4.78
C ILE A 564 16.55 20.49 3.97
N LEU A 565 16.45 19.21 4.29
CA LEU A 565 15.43 18.32 3.77
C LEU A 565 14.30 18.16 4.80
N PRO A 566 13.04 18.46 4.46
CA PRO A 566 11.89 18.18 5.33
C PRO A 566 11.55 16.68 5.27
N ILE A 567 12.29 15.88 6.03
CA ILE A 567 12.20 14.42 6.02
C ILE A 567 11.03 13.88 6.85
N GLU A 568 10.48 12.76 6.43
CA GLU A 568 9.58 11.89 7.18
C GLU A 568 10.16 10.47 7.21
N VAL A 569 9.93 9.75 8.30
CA VAL A 569 10.41 8.37 8.49
C VAL A 569 9.56 7.40 7.68
N VAL A 570 10.17 6.61 6.80
CA VAL A 570 9.48 5.55 6.04
C VAL A 570 9.67 4.19 6.73
N SER A 571 10.91 3.82 6.99
CA SER A 571 11.24 2.52 7.58
C SER A 571 12.56 2.59 8.34
N VAL A 572 12.62 1.92 9.48
CA VAL A 572 13.83 1.79 10.29
C VAL A 572 14.09 0.32 10.57
N THR A 573 15.22 -0.18 10.10
CA THR A 573 15.68 -1.55 10.32
C THR A 573 17.05 -1.56 11.00
N GLU A 574 17.51 -2.72 11.44
CA GLU A 574 18.88 -2.88 11.97
C GLU A 574 19.98 -2.62 10.90
N LYS A 575 19.63 -2.61 9.63
CA LYS A 575 20.59 -2.49 8.51
C LYS A 575 20.53 -1.13 7.82
N VAL A 576 19.32 -0.65 7.57
CA VAL A 576 19.05 0.56 6.77
C VAL A 576 17.89 1.32 7.40
N SER A 577 17.99 2.64 7.46
CA SER A 577 16.85 3.54 7.68
C SER A 577 16.51 4.26 6.38
N VAL A 578 15.23 4.37 6.06
CA VAL A 578 14.73 5.04 4.86
C VAL A 578 13.87 6.22 5.28
N TYR A 579 14.15 7.37 4.69
CA TYR A 579 13.36 8.59 4.89
C TYR A 579 12.89 9.10 3.54
N THR A 580 11.76 9.79 3.57
CA THR A 580 11.20 10.47 2.40
C THR A 580 11.20 11.97 2.61
N CYS A 581 11.30 12.72 1.53
CA CYS A 581 11.25 14.17 1.53
C CYS A 581 10.39 14.63 0.35
N PRO A 582 9.27 15.34 0.56
CA PRO A 582 8.48 15.88 -0.53
C PRO A 582 9.30 16.91 -1.32
N ILE A 583 9.30 16.78 -2.64
CA ILE A 583 10.06 17.67 -3.55
C ILE A 583 9.27 18.01 -4.81
N LEU A 584 9.71 19.08 -5.50
CA LEU A 584 9.46 19.22 -6.93
C LEU A 584 10.71 18.77 -7.69
N LEU A 585 10.57 17.72 -8.51
CA LEU A 585 11.61 17.32 -9.45
C LEU A 585 11.34 17.93 -10.83
N ASN A 586 12.20 18.85 -11.28
CA ASN A 586 11.99 19.58 -12.52
C ASN A 586 10.62 20.26 -12.59
N GLY A 587 10.05 20.67 -11.44
CA GLY A 587 8.75 21.30 -11.30
C GLY A 587 7.55 20.36 -11.22
N LYS A 588 7.76 19.04 -11.10
CA LYS A 588 6.72 18.03 -10.87
C LYS A 588 6.81 17.50 -9.43
N GLU A 589 5.68 17.41 -8.75
CA GLU A 589 5.57 16.85 -7.39
C GLU A 589 5.97 15.37 -7.35
N THR A 590 6.79 15.02 -6.37
CA THR A 590 7.25 13.66 -6.08
C THR A 590 7.96 13.64 -4.72
N ASN A 591 8.48 12.49 -4.30
CA ASN A 591 9.20 12.35 -3.05
C ASN A 591 10.63 11.86 -3.30
N LEU A 592 11.61 12.49 -2.66
CA LEU A 592 13.01 12.06 -2.66
C LEU A 592 13.19 11.03 -1.55
N ARG A 593 13.53 9.79 -1.88
CA ARG A 593 13.91 8.76 -0.90
C ARG A 593 15.39 8.80 -0.64
N VAL A 594 15.75 8.86 0.64
CA VAL A 594 17.14 8.85 1.12
C VAL A 594 17.33 7.73 2.13
N GLU A 595 18.51 7.13 2.12
CA GLU A 595 18.82 5.95 2.90
C GLU A 595 20.07 6.18 3.76
N TYR A 596 20.05 5.63 4.97
CA TYR A 596 21.22 5.54 5.84
C TYR A 596 21.58 4.09 6.09
N ASP A 597 22.77 3.68 5.62
CA ASP A 597 23.31 2.32 5.84
C ASP A 597 24.07 2.26 7.17
N TRP A 598 23.54 1.51 8.13
CA TRP A 598 24.11 1.38 9.47
C TRP A 598 25.47 0.69 9.51
N ALA A 599 25.82 -0.12 8.50
CA ALA A 599 27.09 -0.84 8.46
C ALA A 599 28.23 0.06 7.95
N SER A 600 27.99 0.89 6.95
CA SER A 600 28.96 1.85 6.41
C SER A 600 28.92 3.19 7.15
N GLY A 601 27.77 3.59 7.71
CA GLY A 601 27.54 4.90 8.28
C GLY A 601 27.41 5.99 7.21
N GLU A 602 26.98 5.63 6.01
CA GLU A 602 26.89 6.54 4.87
C GLU A 602 25.43 6.77 4.47
N TRP A 603 25.13 8.01 4.05
CA TRP A 603 23.87 8.39 3.42
C TRP A 603 23.94 8.20 1.91
N SER A 604 22.83 7.84 1.30
CA SER A 604 22.65 7.78 -0.14
C SER A 604 21.28 8.27 -0.57
N ILE A 605 21.12 8.58 -1.84
CA ILE A 605 19.83 8.84 -2.47
C ILE A 605 19.41 7.56 -3.17
N ALA A 606 18.30 6.98 -2.75
CA ALA A 606 17.70 5.81 -3.39
C ALA A 606 17.04 6.17 -4.73
N GLY A 607 16.49 7.37 -4.84
CA GLY A 607 15.80 7.87 -6.02
C GLY A 607 14.62 8.77 -5.65
N VAL A 608 13.68 8.91 -6.58
CA VAL A 608 12.41 9.62 -6.34
C VAL A 608 11.23 8.71 -6.60
N TRP A 609 10.23 8.77 -5.74
CA TRP A 609 9.02 7.96 -5.83
C TRP A 609 7.77 8.82 -5.70
N ALA A 610 6.82 8.67 -6.64
CA ALA A 610 5.64 9.53 -6.66
C ALA A 610 4.62 9.22 -5.54
N GLY A 611 4.76 8.08 -4.87
CA GLY A 611 3.87 7.70 -3.76
C GLY A 611 2.59 7.01 -4.23
N ILE A 612 1.59 7.10 -3.38
CA ILE A 612 0.24 6.58 -3.60
C ILE A 612 -0.66 7.73 -4.02
N ASP A 613 -1.33 7.59 -5.12
CA ASP A 613 -2.33 8.57 -5.56
C ASP A 613 -3.51 8.60 -4.56
N SER A 614 -3.78 9.76 -3.98
CA SER A 614 -4.73 9.91 -2.88
C SER A 614 -6.20 9.75 -3.30
N GLU A 615 -6.52 9.88 -4.59
CA GLU A 615 -7.89 9.75 -5.11
C GLU A 615 -8.20 8.31 -5.52
N THR A 616 -7.22 7.60 -6.09
CA THR A 616 -7.41 6.27 -6.66
C THR A 616 -6.79 5.15 -5.82
N GLY A 617 -5.83 5.46 -4.94
CA GLY A 617 -5.03 4.50 -4.20
C GLY A 617 -4.04 3.72 -5.08
N MET A 618 -3.77 4.21 -6.29
CA MET A 618 -2.80 3.64 -7.22
C MET A 618 -1.38 3.86 -6.70
N ALA A 619 -0.62 2.80 -6.51
CA ALA A 619 0.78 2.90 -6.15
C ALA A 619 1.65 3.18 -7.39
N SER A 620 2.52 4.18 -7.30
CA SER A 620 3.53 4.41 -8.33
C SER A 620 4.47 3.20 -8.39
N ARG A 621 4.76 2.73 -9.61
CA ARG A 621 5.65 1.58 -9.82
C ARG A 621 7.12 1.96 -9.81
N ASP A 622 7.45 3.18 -10.20
CA ASP A 622 8.83 3.57 -10.47
C ASP A 622 9.45 4.39 -9.33
N THR A 623 10.57 3.89 -8.79
CA THR A 623 11.58 4.75 -8.19
C THR A 623 12.49 5.24 -9.32
N VAL A 624 12.43 6.52 -9.63
CA VAL A 624 13.19 7.11 -10.74
C VAL A 624 14.56 7.55 -10.26
N GLU A 625 15.62 7.07 -10.92
CA GLU A 625 16.98 7.56 -10.67
C GLU A 625 17.16 9.03 -11.11
N LEU A 626 17.78 9.83 -10.24
CA LEU A 626 18.16 11.20 -10.54
C LEU A 626 19.26 11.27 -11.59
N LYS A 627 19.14 12.22 -12.49
CA LYS A 627 20.15 12.49 -13.54
C LYS A 627 20.87 13.79 -13.27
N THR A 628 22.17 13.83 -13.55
CA THR A 628 22.94 15.09 -13.46
C THR A 628 22.27 16.20 -14.25
N GLY A 629 21.98 17.31 -13.59
CA GLY A 629 21.24 18.45 -14.13
C GLY A 629 19.77 18.48 -13.78
N ASP A 630 19.23 17.46 -13.10
CA ASP A 630 17.87 17.51 -12.52
C ASP A 630 17.81 18.58 -11.43
N ILE A 631 16.70 19.27 -11.37
CA ILE A 631 16.44 20.31 -10.36
C ILE A 631 15.52 19.73 -9.28
N ILE A 632 16.04 19.67 -8.06
CA ILE A 632 15.35 19.24 -6.86
C ILE A 632 14.97 20.49 -6.07
N ALA A 633 13.68 20.68 -5.77
CA ALA A 633 13.23 21.73 -4.88
C ALA A 633 12.45 21.11 -3.70
N PRO A 634 13.03 21.05 -2.48
CA PRO A 634 12.31 20.56 -1.30
C PRO A 634 11.03 21.36 -1.07
N VAL A 635 9.93 20.65 -0.74
CA VAL A 635 8.63 21.25 -0.44
C VAL A 635 8.49 21.37 1.08
N TYR A 636 8.30 22.60 1.56
CA TYR A 636 8.11 22.89 2.97
C TYR A 636 6.69 23.32 3.24
N THR A 637 6.15 22.97 4.39
CA THR A 637 4.85 23.44 4.85
C THR A 637 5.02 24.63 5.81
N ILE A 638 4.37 25.75 5.51
CA ILE A 638 4.22 26.89 6.42
C ILE A 638 2.91 26.72 7.19
N VAL A 639 2.97 26.87 8.50
CA VAL A 639 1.81 26.91 9.39
C VAL A 639 1.65 28.34 9.91
N TYR A 640 0.51 28.95 9.63
CA TYR A 640 0.19 30.31 10.04
C TYR A 640 -0.42 30.36 11.46
N PRO A 641 -0.38 31.53 12.15
CA PRO A 641 -0.93 31.66 13.49
C PRO A 641 -2.44 31.39 13.62
N ASP A 642 -3.17 31.39 12.52
CA ASP A 642 -4.60 31.04 12.48
C ASP A 642 -4.87 29.55 12.30
N GLY A 643 -3.81 28.73 12.21
CA GLY A 643 -3.87 27.28 12.04
C GLY A 643 -4.00 26.83 10.58
N THR A 644 -3.98 27.74 9.60
CA THR A 644 -3.93 27.36 8.19
C THR A 644 -2.51 26.97 7.79
N ALA A 645 -2.38 26.08 6.82
CA ALA A 645 -1.09 25.63 6.29
C ALA A 645 -1.03 25.80 4.76
N GLU A 646 0.18 26.03 4.23
CA GLU A 646 0.44 26.17 2.80
C GLU A 646 1.82 25.57 2.46
N ASP A 647 1.91 24.85 1.36
CA ASP A 647 3.17 24.29 0.89
C ASP A 647 3.89 25.24 -0.07
N PHE A 648 5.23 25.27 0.00
CA PHE A 648 6.06 26.07 -0.89
C PHE A 648 7.38 25.37 -1.22
N ALA A 649 7.94 25.66 -2.40
CA ALA A 649 9.22 25.12 -2.87
C ALA A 649 9.96 26.21 -3.67
N GLU A 650 10.89 26.92 -3.04
CA GLU A 650 11.60 28.06 -3.66
C GLU A 650 13.10 27.85 -3.75
N ILE A 651 13.65 26.85 -3.04
CA ILE A 651 15.08 26.56 -3.04
C ILE A 651 15.34 25.44 -4.05
N GLU A 652 16.12 25.73 -5.08
CA GLU A 652 16.49 24.76 -6.12
C GLU A 652 17.89 24.22 -5.91
N ILE A 653 18.05 22.90 -5.99
CA ILE A 653 19.32 22.17 -5.94
C ILE A 653 19.52 21.50 -7.30
N GLU A 654 20.62 21.79 -7.99
CA GLU A 654 20.98 21.08 -9.22
C GLU A 654 21.71 19.78 -8.84
N TYR A 655 21.09 18.63 -9.12
CA TYR A 655 21.66 17.33 -8.81
C TYR A 655 22.91 17.04 -9.63
N THR A 656 23.95 16.53 -8.97
CA THR A 656 25.17 16.01 -9.59
C THR A 656 25.42 14.58 -9.12
N GLN A 657 25.88 13.73 -10.02
CA GLN A 657 26.14 12.33 -9.71
C GLN A 657 27.08 12.15 -8.51
N GLY A 658 26.64 11.37 -7.53
CA GLY A 658 27.36 11.11 -6.28
C GLY A 658 27.07 12.14 -5.18
N MET A 659 26.11 13.04 -5.39
CA MET A 659 25.56 13.87 -4.32
C MET A 659 24.83 12.97 -3.32
N ALA A 660 25.06 13.19 -2.04
CA ALA A 660 24.42 12.44 -0.96
C ALA A 660 23.99 13.41 0.15
N PRO A 661 22.95 13.08 0.91
CA PRO A 661 22.59 13.83 2.10
C PRO A 661 23.69 13.79 3.17
N GLU A 662 23.72 14.80 4.02
CA GLU A 662 24.61 14.86 5.18
C GLU A 662 23.94 15.64 6.32
N TYR A 663 24.25 15.28 7.57
CA TYR A 663 23.87 16.13 8.70
C TYR A 663 24.66 17.43 8.69
N GLY A 664 23.92 18.53 8.65
CA GLY A 664 24.46 19.89 8.71
C GLY A 664 23.90 20.66 9.89
N ALA A 665 24.72 21.55 10.47
CA ALA A 665 24.21 22.44 11.53
C ALA A 665 23.11 23.36 10.98
N LEU A 666 22.05 23.54 11.77
CA LEU A 666 21.00 24.52 11.47
C LEU A 666 21.60 25.92 11.32
N ALA A 667 21.02 26.72 10.44
CA ALA A 667 21.44 28.10 10.24
C ALA A 667 21.12 28.98 11.46
N ALA A 668 21.88 30.06 11.67
CA ALA A 668 21.58 31.01 12.75
C ALA A 668 20.18 31.62 12.58
N SER A 669 19.26 31.25 13.44
CA SER A 669 17.85 31.69 13.47
C SER A 669 17.18 31.22 14.77
N ASP A 670 15.90 31.61 14.94
CA ASP A 670 15.04 31.11 15.97
C ASP A 670 14.22 29.91 15.46
N TYR A 671 14.13 28.89 16.28
CA TYR A 671 13.47 27.62 15.96
C TYR A 671 12.51 27.21 17.06
N SER A 672 11.56 26.39 16.71
CA SER A 672 10.71 25.65 17.63
C SER A 672 10.96 24.16 17.48
N TYR A 673 10.86 23.45 18.58
CA TYR A 673 11.09 22.03 18.69
C TYR A 673 9.92 21.38 19.43
N SER A 674 9.48 20.22 18.98
CA SER A 674 8.38 19.49 19.57
C SER A 674 8.57 18.00 19.36
N MET A 675 8.07 17.16 20.29
CA MET A 675 7.87 15.76 20.00
C MET A 675 6.54 15.55 19.30
N THR A 676 6.57 14.80 18.23
CA THR A 676 5.38 14.29 17.54
C THR A 676 5.06 12.93 18.13
N LEU A 677 3.85 12.77 18.65
CA LEU A 677 3.34 11.53 19.23
C LEU A 677 2.33 10.91 18.26
N TYR A 678 2.51 9.63 17.95
CA TYR A 678 1.60 8.84 17.16
C TYR A 678 0.84 7.87 18.04
N ASP A 679 -0.47 7.80 17.89
CA ASP A 679 -1.28 6.82 18.58
C ASP A 679 -1.50 5.55 17.73
N VAL A 680 -2.03 4.52 18.35
CA VAL A 680 -2.32 3.23 17.70
C VAL A 680 -3.45 3.30 16.67
N TYR A 681 -4.13 4.43 16.54
CA TYR A 681 -5.23 4.68 15.61
C TYR A 681 -4.79 5.49 14.38
N GLY A 682 -3.51 5.82 14.28
CA GLY A 682 -2.93 6.60 13.20
C GLY A 682 -3.03 8.13 13.37
N ASN A 683 -3.51 8.62 14.53
CA ASN A 683 -3.53 10.05 14.77
C ASN A 683 -2.15 10.57 15.19
N ARG A 684 -1.89 11.83 14.87
CA ARG A 684 -0.64 12.52 15.14
C ARG A 684 -0.88 13.75 16.01
N TYR A 685 -0.06 13.94 17.03
CA TYR A 685 -0.17 15.03 18.00
C TYR A 685 1.18 15.63 18.28
N TYR A 686 1.24 16.94 18.52
CA TYR A 686 2.46 17.66 18.91
C TYR A 686 2.46 17.99 20.40
N THR A 687 3.59 17.77 21.05
CA THR A 687 3.81 18.28 22.42
C THR A 687 3.91 19.80 22.40
N GLU A 688 3.96 20.42 23.57
CA GLU A 688 4.24 21.84 23.67
C GLU A 688 5.57 22.18 23.00
N TYR A 689 5.59 23.26 22.24
CA TYR A 689 6.76 23.70 21.51
C TYR A 689 7.76 24.36 22.45
N VAL A 690 9.03 24.06 22.30
CA VAL A 690 10.14 24.72 22.97
C VAL A 690 10.92 25.52 21.95
N THR A 691 11.12 26.82 22.24
CA THR A 691 11.92 27.68 21.39
C THR A 691 13.41 27.55 21.70
N PHE A 692 14.20 27.58 20.64
CA PHE A 692 15.66 27.72 20.77
C PHE A 692 16.22 28.63 19.68
N THR A 693 17.36 29.23 19.95
CA THR A 693 18.09 30.06 18.99
C THR A 693 19.42 29.40 18.65
N VAL A 694 19.71 29.30 17.35
CA VAL A 694 21.04 28.97 16.84
C VAL A 694 21.77 30.28 16.53
N GLU A 695 22.89 30.52 17.20
CA GLU A 695 23.71 31.72 17.00
C GLU A 695 24.65 31.60 15.80
N GLU A 696 25.24 32.73 15.33
CA GLU A 696 26.19 32.73 14.18
C GLU A 696 27.44 31.87 14.42
N ASP A 697 27.80 31.58 15.67
CA ASP A 697 28.95 30.71 16.02
C ASP A 697 28.56 29.22 16.18
N GLY A 698 27.29 28.88 15.93
CA GLY A 698 26.73 27.54 16.05
C GLY A 698 26.34 27.12 17.46
N SER A 699 26.42 28.04 18.45
CA SER A 699 25.92 27.75 19.80
C SER A 699 24.39 27.75 19.83
N ILE A 700 23.81 26.84 20.61
CA ILE A 700 22.35 26.66 20.74
C ILE A 700 21.91 27.07 22.13
N TYR A 701 20.84 27.86 22.23
CA TYR A 701 20.23 28.31 23.47
C TYR A 701 18.75 27.95 23.49
N PHE A 702 18.33 27.05 24.39
CA PHE A 702 16.94 26.73 24.64
C PHE A 702 16.33 27.71 25.65
N TYR A 703 15.07 28.10 25.47
CA TYR A 703 14.33 29.00 26.34
C TYR A 703 13.40 28.19 27.26
N GLU A 704 13.92 27.69 28.38
CA GLU A 704 13.20 26.87 29.38
C GLU A 704 12.04 27.62 30.06
N ASP A 705 12.07 28.94 30.09
CA ASP A 705 11.07 29.76 30.80
C ASP A 705 9.71 29.85 30.04
N GLU A 706 9.61 29.32 28.85
CA GLU A 706 8.40 29.37 28.00
C GLU A 706 7.51 28.16 28.13
N LEU A 707 7.96 27.10 28.81
CA LEU A 707 7.14 25.91 29.05
C LEU A 707 6.00 26.22 30.04
N ASP A 708 4.77 26.33 29.55
CA ASP A 708 3.59 26.57 30.39
C ASP A 708 3.08 25.26 31.03
N LEU A 709 3.74 24.86 32.11
CA LEU A 709 3.40 23.66 32.87
C LEU A 709 1.98 23.71 33.50
N GLU A 710 1.29 24.87 33.48
CA GLU A 710 -0.10 24.98 33.94
C GLU A 710 -1.12 24.39 32.92
N ALA A 711 -0.72 24.21 31.65
CA ALA A 711 -1.59 23.65 30.61
C ALA A 711 -1.90 22.15 30.81
N TYR A 712 -1.06 21.45 31.57
CA TYR A 712 -1.18 20.00 31.80
C TYR A 712 -1.74 19.61 33.18
N GLY A 713 -2.26 20.55 33.93
CA GLY A 713 -2.76 20.39 35.32
C GLY A 713 -4.27 20.09 35.46
#